data_316ee29c012b02dda9b348c17a445c16
#
_entry.id   316ee29c012b02dda9b348c17a445c16
#
_cell.length_a   1.000
_cell.length_b   1.000
_cell.length_c   1.000
_cell.angle_alpha   90.00
_cell.angle_beta   90.00
_cell.angle_gamma   90.00
#
_symmetry.space_group_name_H-M   'P 1'
#
loop_
_entity.id
_entity.type
_entity.pdbx_description
1 polymer ?
#
loop_
_entity_poly.entity_id
_entity_poly.type
_entity_poly.pdbx_seq_one_letter_code
_entity_poly.pdbx_strand_id
1 'polypeptide(L)'
;MRKLLLLLKILLGIVILLVALAIGALWLFHNAEFQNRALKLATEQLSEQLGTKVTIDSIRINVFSQEVELYGVDVEDQQQRKMLEVEHLSAKTNLMALRRDELKVSKAQLKGCHVLIVRSDTDSTANYEFIIENLKRKKPKEERGERREEKPKKKLTYNINNIKVEDIALQYNDNRYCLGSLTYQRKLGRGQLAVVKDVSGRWRSNTKKGPVDKRLSIAEITFHDEDGQRRLVLDSLNYMTDNHRPRKNHHKPKHGAFDVGHLNVNLHLEADISYMDKDSIVATVEGRASDKVTGIDLRKLDMRLSATKRQIDLSDVVIQQAWTILKIDKAVMQLPRTLAYRASNITGRVQLKDISQPFAPVLGKFTLPLYLKTNMSGDDNSLIFSNVSVKTSDKMLDIRANGTINNLKDAHQLLVRFDVNSMRALGDVKERIISQFPVKRLMTKQLHALGDITYKGHFQIPWRKEQFSGLLQTQVGNLNFDFTIDESTKYISGSAQSDDIHVGKTFDLPNIGVASCRATFKVDISKPRTARMRQLKGGKLPIGEASIQVAEVTFKKIKVRNVNLDINSDGALALGALRTHGRHMDLACDFSFTSTDEMKKMKIMHPSLKLHRLSDEDRQKKAEEKARKKQEKAERKAEKKREKELRKAEKKREKELRKAEKKREKELRKAEKQREKQIKKQ
;
A
#
# COMPACT_ATOMS: atom_id res chain seq x y z
N MET A 1 4.20 -0.11 25.92
CA MET A 1 3.06 -0.87 26.45
C MET A 1 3.39 -1.68 27.72
N ARG A 2 4.41 -2.58 27.73
CA ARG A 2 4.71 -3.37 28.97
C ARG A 2 4.99 -2.51 30.22
N LYS A 3 5.68 -1.38 30.10
CA LYS A 3 5.97 -0.46 31.22
C LYS A 3 4.72 0.29 31.70
N LEU A 4 3.83 0.69 30.78
CA LEU A 4 2.54 1.33 31.14
C LEU A 4 1.61 0.36 31.87
N LEU A 5 1.52 -0.89 31.44
CA LEU A 5 0.79 -1.97 32.13
C LEU A 5 1.37 -2.28 33.51
N LEU A 6 2.69 -2.19 33.67
CA LEU A 6 3.35 -2.38 34.97
C LEU A 6 3.00 -1.23 35.91
N LEU A 7 3.02 0.01 35.42
CA LEU A 7 2.64 1.20 36.16
C LEU A 7 1.17 1.18 36.60
N LEU A 8 0.29 0.76 35.69
CA LEU A 8 -1.13 0.57 36.01
C LEU A 8 -1.33 -0.49 37.09
N LYS A 9 -0.56 -1.59 37.07
CA LYS A 9 -0.57 -2.63 38.08
C LYS A 9 -0.04 -2.14 39.46
N ILE A 10 1.00 -1.31 39.45
CA ILE A 10 1.54 -0.71 40.68
C ILE A 10 0.54 0.27 41.28
N LEU A 11 -0.06 1.15 40.43
CA LEU A 11 -1.09 2.08 40.84
C LEU A 11 -2.31 1.32 41.45
N LEU A 12 -2.78 0.30 40.75
CA LEU A 12 -3.84 -0.58 41.23
C LEU A 12 -3.46 -1.28 42.54
N GLY A 13 -2.20 -1.70 42.69
CA GLY A 13 -1.66 -2.30 43.90
C GLY A 13 -1.67 -1.31 45.08
N ILE A 14 -1.30 -0.05 44.88
CA ILE A 14 -1.36 1.01 45.90
C ILE A 14 -2.81 1.31 46.25
N VAL A 15 -3.70 1.43 45.31
CA VAL A 15 -5.13 1.65 45.54
C VAL A 15 -5.73 0.46 46.30
N ILE A 16 -5.42 -0.77 45.95
CA ILE A 16 -5.87 -1.98 46.69
C ILE A 16 -5.32 -1.99 48.13
N LEU A 17 -4.06 -1.58 48.33
CA LEU A 17 -3.45 -1.49 49.63
C LEU A 17 -4.16 -0.43 50.52
N LEU A 18 -4.45 0.74 49.92
CA LEU A 18 -5.19 1.81 50.59
C LEU A 18 -6.63 1.36 50.94
N VAL A 19 -7.30 0.67 50.05
CA VAL A 19 -8.64 0.10 50.32
C VAL A 19 -8.58 -0.99 51.39
N ALA A 20 -7.59 -1.89 51.34
CA ALA A 20 -7.44 -2.95 52.34
C ALA A 20 -7.13 -2.38 53.75
N LEU A 21 -6.34 -1.30 53.84
CA LEU A 21 -6.05 -0.61 55.08
C LEU A 21 -7.27 0.16 55.62
N ALA A 22 -8.02 0.82 54.76
CA ALA A 22 -9.27 1.46 55.11
C ALA A 22 -10.30 0.44 55.62
N ILE A 23 -10.38 -0.74 55.04
CA ILE A 23 -11.26 -1.84 55.45
C ILE A 23 -10.76 -2.48 56.76
N GLY A 24 -9.45 -2.60 56.96
CA GLY A 24 -8.87 -3.06 58.26
C GLY A 24 -9.17 -2.11 59.43
N ALA A 25 -9.19 -0.82 59.20
CA ALA A 25 -9.60 0.20 60.14
C ALA A 25 -11.12 0.14 60.50
N LEU A 26 -11.96 -0.34 59.59
CA LEU A 26 -13.40 -0.52 59.76
C LEU A 26 -13.79 -1.43 60.92
N TRP A 27 -12.98 -2.43 61.20
CA TRP A 27 -13.28 -3.41 62.24
C TRP A 27 -13.19 -2.81 63.66
N LEU A 28 -12.50 -1.68 63.85
CA LEU A 28 -12.20 -1.08 65.13
C LEU A 28 -13.12 0.08 65.53
N PHE A 29 -14.00 0.69 64.68
CA PHE A 29 -14.48 2.05 64.94
C PHE A 29 -15.96 2.32 64.69
N HIS A 30 -16.64 2.65 65.82
CA HIS A 30 -18.04 3.10 65.82
C HIS A 30 -18.21 4.58 66.24
N ASN A 31 -17.11 5.35 66.45
CA ASN A 31 -17.16 6.70 66.99
C ASN A 31 -16.31 7.71 66.21
N ALA A 32 -16.85 8.92 65.90
CA ALA A 32 -16.22 9.93 65.05
C ALA A 32 -14.85 10.45 65.54
N GLU A 33 -14.68 10.61 66.83
CA GLU A 33 -13.39 10.98 67.43
C GLU A 33 -12.33 9.89 67.24
N PHE A 34 -12.78 8.67 67.25
CA PHE A 34 -11.93 7.50 66.99
C PHE A 34 -11.54 7.40 65.54
N GLN A 35 -12.41 7.81 64.58
CA GLN A 35 -12.12 7.85 63.18
C GLN A 35 -10.96 8.80 62.88
N ASN A 36 -10.91 9.98 63.48
CA ASN A 36 -9.83 10.95 63.33
C ASN A 36 -8.49 10.49 63.93
N ARG A 37 -8.50 9.84 65.08
CA ARG A 37 -7.30 9.24 65.70
C ARG A 37 -6.78 8.08 64.87
N ALA A 38 -7.68 7.26 64.37
CA ALA A 38 -7.35 6.13 63.51
C ALA A 38 -6.81 6.58 62.14
N LEU A 39 -7.38 7.64 61.57
CA LEU A 39 -6.87 8.25 60.35
C LEU A 39 -5.42 8.72 60.54
N LYS A 40 -5.12 9.41 61.64
CA LYS A 40 -3.78 9.88 61.99
C LYS A 40 -2.80 8.72 62.14
N LEU A 41 -3.16 7.69 62.88
CA LEU A 41 -2.32 6.48 63.03
C LEU A 41 -2.14 5.72 61.72
N ALA A 42 -3.18 5.60 60.87
CA ALA A 42 -3.11 4.96 59.58
C ALA A 42 -2.20 5.74 58.60
N THR A 43 -2.29 7.07 58.57
CA THR A 43 -1.43 7.92 57.73
C THR A 43 0.03 7.90 58.20
N GLU A 44 0.28 7.89 59.51
CA GLU A 44 1.63 7.75 60.10
C GLU A 44 2.24 6.39 59.74
N GLN A 45 1.49 5.30 59.93
CA GLN A 45 1.96 3.95 59.55
C GLN A 45 2.18 3.80 58.05
N LEU A 46 1.28 4.36 57.23
CA LEU A 46 1.47 4.36 55.75
C LEU A 46 2.71 5.16 55.38
N SER A 47 2.90 6.34 55.94
CA SER A 47 4.05 7.18 55.69
C SER A 47 5.34 6.46 56.06
N GLU A 48 5.35 5.77 57.22
CA GLU A 48 6.47 4.96 57.65
C GLU A 48 6.72 3.73 56.75
N GLN A 49 5.64 3.04 56.33
CA GLN A 49 5.76 1.87 55.44
C GLN A 49 6.24 2.21 54.04
N LEU A 50 5.74 3.29 53.49
CA LEU A 50 6.12 3.75 52.13
C LEU A 50 7.42 4.54 52.15
N GLY A 51 7.85 5.06 53.32
CA GLY A 51 9.06 5.87 53.46
C GLY A 51 8.92 7.26 52.86
N THR A 52 7.69 7.77 52.85
CA THR A 52 7.36 9.11 52.38
C THR A 52 6.12 9.64 53.05
N LYS A 53 5.91 10.95 52.99
CA LYS A 53 4.72 11.60 53.55
C LYS A 53 3.48 11.18 52.76
N VAL A 54 2.50 10.65 53.51
CA VAL A 54 1.15 10.36 53.07
C VAL A 54 0.19 11.23 53.86
N THR A 55 -0.74 11.89 53.18
CA THR A 55 -1.82 12.63 53.84
C THR A 55 -3.17 12.13 53.33
N ILE A 56 -4.15 12.11 54.21
CA ILE A 56 -5.54 11.80 53.90
C ILE A 56 -6.39 12.84 54.63
N ASP A 57 -7.19 13.62 53.91
CA ASP A 57 -7.95 14.71 54.47
C ASP A 57 -9.06 14.19 55.37
N SER A 58 -9.83 13.21 54.91
CA SER A 58 -10.88 12.61 55.70
C SER A 58 -11.20 11.18 55.26
N ILE A 59 -11.70 10.41 56.23
CA ILE A 59 -12.30 9.08 56.01
C ILE A 59 -13.75 9.12 56.51
N ARG A 60 -14.64 8.59 55.68
CA ARG A 60 -16.04 8.38 56.04
C ARG A 60 -16.38 6.90 55.95
N ILE A 61 -16.89 6.36 57.02
CA ILE A 61 -17.27 4.98 57.11
C ILE A 61 -18.77 4.91 57.38
N ASN A 62 -19.52 4.36 56.43
CA ASN A 62 -20.95 4.14 56.61
C ASN A 62 -21.21 2.65 56.83
N VAL A 63 -21.50 2.28 58.07
CA VAL A 63 -21.72 0.89 58.48
C VAL A 63 -23.02 0.32 57.86
N PHE A 64 -24.05 1.16 57.69
CA PHE A 64 -25.32 0.71 57.09
C PHE A 64 -25.23 0.46 55.60
N SER A 65 -24.59 1.35 54.85
CA SER A 65 -24.34 1.15 53.43
C SER A 65 -23.15 0.22 53.14
N GLN A 66 -22.36 -0.11 54.16
CA GLN A 66 -21.13 -0.89 54.09
C GLN A 66 -20.12 -0.25 53.10
N GLU A 67 -20.04 1.07 53.09
CA GLU A 67 -19.20 1.86 52.19
C GLU A 67 -18.11 2.62 52.97
N VAL A 68 -16.91 2.59 52.46
CA VAL A 68 -15.77 3.36 52.96
C VAL A 68 -15.39 4.38 51.90
N GLU A 69 -15.26 5.61 52.28
CA GLU A 69 -14.88 6.73 51.44
C GLU A 69 -13.62 7.40 52.02
N LEU A 70 -12.66 7.66 51.16
CA LEU A 70 -11.45 8.42 51.44
C LEU A 70 -11.46 9.68 50.58
N TYR A 71 -11.12 10.80 51.15
CA TYR A 71 -11.05 12.08 50.49
C TYR A 71 -9.66 12.69 50.66
N GLY A 72 -9.12 13.28 49.60
CA GLY A 72 -7.86 14.02 49.60
C GLY A 72 -6.67 13.16 50.00
N VAL A 73 -6.41 12.09 49.24
CA VAL A 73 -5.24 11.22 49.46
C VAL A 73 -4.08 11.73 48.65
N ASP A 74 -3.03 12.21 49.34
CA ASP A 74 -1.79 12.65 48.69
C ASP A 74 -0.61 11.78 49.15
N VAL A 75 0.24 11.42 48.19
CA VAL A 75 1.51 10.75 48.45
C VAL A 75 2.60 11.58 47.79
N GLU A 76 3.57 12.01 48.59
CA GLU A 76 4.72 12.78 48.08
C GLU A 76 5.86 11.87 47.65
N ASP A 77 6.72 12.36 46.77
CA ASP A 77 8.00 11.71 46.46
C ASP A 77 9.10 12.23 47.42
N GLN A 78 10.32 11.70 47.28
CA GLN A 78 11.46 12.11 48.13
C GLN A 78 11.86 13.58 47.89
N GLN A 79 11.35 14.25 46.85
CA GLN A 79 11.58 15.66 46.57
C GLN A 79 10.36 16.55 47.02
N GLN A 80 9.47 15.97 47.84
CA GLN A 80 8.27 16.63 48.33
C GLN A 80 7.28 17.08 47.24
N ARG A 81 7.31 16.44 46.07
CA ARG A 81 6.34 16.66 45.01
C ARG A 81 5.19 15.66 45.17
N LYS A 82 3.97 16.10 44.92
CA LYS A 82 2.79 15.22 44.90
C LYS A 82 2.96 14.20 43.77
N MET A 83 3.28 12.97 44.13
CA MET A 83 3.44 11.87 43.18
C MET A 83 2.10 11.20 42.87
N LEU A 84 1.25 11.09 43.84
CA LEU A 84 -0.14 10.59 43.72
C LEU A 84 -1.06 11.54 44.46
N GLU A 85 -2.13 11.97 43.81
CA GLU A 85 -3.20 12.77 44.36
C GLU A 85 -4.52 12.09 43.98
N VAL A 86 -5.41 11.85 44.98
CA VAL A 86 -6.72 11.25 44.77
C VAL A 86 -7.77 12.08 45.48
N GLU A 87 -8.69 12.67 44.72
CA GLU A 87 -9.77 13.49 45.25
C GLU A 87 -10.73 12.65 46.10
N HIS A 88 -11.20 11.54 45.55
CA HIS A 88 -12.17 10.67 46.19
C HIS A 88 -11.99 9.20 45.80
N LEU A 89 -11.92 8.34 46.78
CA LEU A 89 -11.90 6.89 46.62
C LEU A 89 -13.00 6.29 47.50
N SER A 90 -13.90 5.50 46.91
CA SER A 90 -14.89 4.75 47.70
C SER A 90 -14.92 3.26 47.36
N ALA A 91 -15.22 2.45 48.33
CA ALA A 91 -15.40 1.01 48.14
C ALA A 91 -16.54 0.50 49.02
N LYS A 92 -17.48 -0.19 48.41
CA LYS A 92 -18.55 -0.91 49.10
C LYS A 92 -18.12 -2.36 49.29
N THR A 93 -18.02 -2.77 50.57
CA THR A 93 -17.57 -4.11 50.95
C THR A 93 -18.56 -4.79 51.85
N ASN A 94 -18.66 -6.13 51.79
CA ASN A 94 -19.47 -6.90 52.69
C ASN A 94 -18.71 -7.16 54.01
N LEU A 95 -19.07 -6.43 55.06
CA LEU A 95 -18.44 -6.51 56.42
C LEU A 95 -18.55 -7.91 57.03
N MET A 96 -19.65 -8.65 56.74
CA MET A 96 -19.81 -10.03 57.23
C MET A 96 -18.87 -11.01 56.55
N ALA A 97 -18.51 -10.76 55.28
CA ALA A 97 -17.52 -11.55 54.54
C ALA A 97 -16.09 -11.30 55.08
N LEU A 98 -15.79 -10.08 55.49
CA LEU A 98 -14.52 -9.72 56.11
C LEU A 98 -14.26 -10.50 57.43
N ARG A 99 -15.31 -10.79 58.18
CA ARG A 99 -15.25 -11.62 59.41
C ARG A 99 -14.85 -13.08 59.09
N ARG A 100 -15.01 -13.52 57.86
CA ARG A 100 -14.60 -14.85 57.33
C ARG A 100 -13.28 -14.80 56.54
N ASP A 101 -12.50 -13.73 56.70
CA ASP A 101 -11.29 -13.49 55.94
C ASP A 101 -11.51 -13.37 54.42
N GLU A 102 -12.72 -13.05 53.98
CA GLU A 102 -13.06 -12.84 52.56
C GLU A 102 -13.28 -11.34 52.30
N LEU A 103 -12.47 -10.74 51.42
CA LEU A 103 -12.71 -9.36 50.96
C LEU A 103 -13.63 -9.40 49.72
N LYS A 104 -14.90 -9.00 49.90
CA LYS A 104 -15.88 -8.92 48.81
C LYS A 104 -16.20 -7.45 48.55
N VAL A 105 -15.58 -6.86 47.50
CA VAL A 105 -15.88 -5.51 47.04
C VAL A 105 -16.98 -5.59 46.00
N SER A 106 -18.13 -4.96 46.26
CA SER A 106 -19.28 -4.96 45.35
C SER A 106 -19.30 -3.73 44.43
N LYS A 107 -18.77 -2.59 44.89
CA LYS A 107 -18.67 -1.33 44.17
C LYS A 107 -17.34 -0.68 44.52
N ALA A 108 -16.66 -0.14 43.51
CA ALA A 108 -15.47 0.70 43.67
C ALA A 108 -15.62 1.98 42.84
N GLN A 109 -15.27 3.11 43.44
CA GLN A 109 -15.28 4.39 42.75
C GLN A 109 -13.97 5.14 43.04
N LEU A 110 -13.36 5.68 41.96
CA LEU A 110 -12.16 6.50 42.04
C LEU A 110 -12.41 7.76 41.21
N LYS A 111 -12.20 8.91 41.80
CA LYS A 111 -12.37 10.21 41.15
C LYS A 111 -11.17 11.12 41.40
N GLY A 112 -10.77 11.87 40.40
CA GLY A 112 -9.69 12.86 40.50
C GLY A 112 -8.36 12.21 40.88
N CYS A 113 -7.90 11.21 40.17
CA CYS A 113 -6.62 10.56 40.46
C CYS A 113 -5.52 11.08 39.52
N HIS A 114 -4.61 11.85 40.08
CA HIS A 114 -3.47 12.43 39.37
C HIS A 114 -2.17 11.75 39.81
N VAL A 115 -1.39 11.28 38.85
CA VAL A 115 -0.15 10.56 39.11
C VAL A 115 0.99 11.24 38.38
N LEU A 116 2.04 11.65 39.11
CA LEU A 116 3.26 12.22 38.57
C LEU A 116 4.41 11.26 38.75
N ILE A 117 4.91 10.75 37.62
CA ILE A 117 6.11 9.91 37.59
C ILE A 117 7.23 10.68 36.85
N VAL A 118 8.30 10.90 37.58
CA VAL A 118 9.51 11.54 37.06
C VAL A 118 10.66 10.54 37.14
N ARG A 119 11.32 10.34 36.01
CA ARG A 119 12.54 9.53 35.94
C ARG A 119 13.75 10.43 35.83
N SER A 120 14.71 10.24 36.70
CA SER A 120 15.98 10.98 36.68
C SER A 120 16.77 10.64 35.42
N ASP A 121 17.37 11.63 34.79
CA ASP A 121 18.24 11.47 33.62
C ASP A 121 19.64 10.98 34.03
N THR A 122 20.04 11.17 35.30
CA THR A 122 21.39 10.85 35.80
C THR A 122 21.53 9.37 36.19
N ASP A 123 20.61 8.82 36.95
CA ASP A 123 20.68 7.46 37.50
C ASP A 123 19.59 6.52 36.94
N SER A 124 18.74 7.03 36.07
CA SER A 124 17.62 6.30 35.48
C SER A 124 16.60 5.76 36.49
N THR A 125 16.62 6.20 37.75
CA THR A 125 15.64 5.83 38.79
C THR A 125 14.37 6.61 38.65
N ALA A 126 13.23 5.99 38.96
CA ALA A 126 11.93 6.69 38.99
C ALA A 126 11.57 7.07 40.40
N ASN A 127 10.86 8.21 40.58
CA ASN A 127 10.46 8.78 41.84
C ASN A 127 9.59 7.89 42.72
N TYR A 128 9.14 6.74 42.25
CA TYR A 128 8.37 5.74 43.01
C TYR A 128 9.20 4.50 43.40
N GLU A 129 10.43 4.31 42.89
CA GLU A 129 11.21 3.07 43.10
C GLU A 129 11.57 2.84 44.55
N PHE A 130 11.79 3.92 45.32
CA PHE A 130 12.02 3.86 46.78
C PHE A 130 10.87 3.21 47.56
N ILE A 131 9.61 3.42 47.12
CA ILE A 131 8.43 2.78 47.72
C ILE A 131 8.52 1.26 47.58
N ILE A 132 8.89 0.80 46.39
CA ILE A 132 9.05 -0.64 46.10
C ILE A 132 10.19 -1.24 46.93
N GLU A 133 11.28 -0.51 47.09
CA GLU A 133 12.41 -0.94 47.92
C GLU A 133 12.02 -1.02 49.40
N ASN A 134 11.31 -0.03 49.94
CA ASN A 134 10.86 -0.03 51.33
C ASN A 134 9.88 -1.16 51.61
N LEU A 135 8.94 -1.41 50.72
CA LEU A 135 8.02 -2.55 50.82
C LEU A 135 8.71 -3.92 50.72
N LYS A 136 9.85 -4.01 50.04
CA LYS A 136 10.66 -5.23 49.95
C LYS A 136 11.53 -5.43 51.20
N ARG A 137 12.14 -4.35 51.74
CA ARG A 137 13.03 -4.40 52.93
C ARG A 137 12.29 -4.82 54.19
N LYS A 138 11.01 -4.50 54.33
CA LYS A 138 10.18 -4.83 55.49
C LYS A 138 9.55 -6.22 55.50
N LYS A 139 9.86 -7.10 54.52
CA LYS A 139 9.61 -8.53 54.69
C LYS A 139 10.66 -9.06 55.66
N PRO A 140 10.29 -9.52 56.89
CA PRO A 140 11.30 -10.07 57.81
C PRO A 140 12.02 -11.22 57.10
N LYS A 141 13.38 -11.22 57.11
CA LYS A 141 14.13 -12.43 56.90
C LYS A 141 13.70 -13.37 58.02
N GLU A 142 12.84 -14.33 57.73
CA GLU A 142 12.63 -15.47 58.62
C GLU A 142 13.98 -16.11 58.83
N GLU A 143 14.53 -15.95 60.04
CA GLU A 143 15.63 -16.76 60.54
C GLU A 143 15.23 -18.23 60.40
N ARG A 144 16.15 -19.02 59.84
CA ARG A 144 16.02 -20.46 59.76
C ARG A 144 15.89 -21.03 61.18
N GLY A 145 14.69 -21.37 61.56
CA GLY A 145 14.41 -22.05 62.82
C GLY A 145 12.96 -22.40 62.92
N GLU A 146 12.69 -23.71 62.80
CA GLU A 146 11.45 -24.42 63.10
C GLU A 146 10.28 -24.33 62.07
N ARG A 147 10.00 -25.48 61.49
CA ARG A 147 8.79 -25.78 60.72
C ARG A 147 7.54 -25.41 61.55
N ARG A 148 7.04 -24.16 61.40
CA ARG A 148 5.67 -23.85 61.68
C ARG A 148 4.87 -24.15 60.44
N GLU A 149 3.79 -24.94 60.60
CA GLU A 149 2.80 -25.22 59.57
C GLU A 149 2.41 -23.93 58.85
N GLU A 150 2.60 -23.89 57.54
CA GLU A 150 2.13 -22.79 56.70
C GLU A 150 0.63 -22.66 56.86
N LYS A 151 0.20 -21.61 57.56
CA LYS A 151 -1.20 -21.21 57.54
C LYS A 151 -1.58 -20.95 56.11
N PRO A 152 -2.71 -21.51 55.63
CA PRO A 152 -3.10 -21.37 54.21
C PRO A 152 -3.17 -19.91 53.86
N LYS A 153 -2.43 -19.49 52.79
CA LYS A 153 -2.42 -18.13 52.29
C LYS A 153 -3.87 -17.75 51.99
N LYS A 154 -4.37 -16.72 52.68
CA LYS A 154 -5.73 -16.21 52.52
C LYS A 154 -5.97 -15.86 51.05
N LYS A 155 -6.88 -16.54 50.38
CA LYS A 155 -7.30 -16.24 49.03
C LYS A 155 -8.25 -15.05 49.07
N LEU A 156 -7.76 -13.87 48.66
CA LEU A 156 -8.60 -12.71 48.38
C LEU A 156 -9.42 -13.02 47.11
N THR A 157 -10.72 -13.23 47.26
CA THR A 157 -11.64 -13.37 46.16
C THR A 157 -12.30 -12.02 45.88
N TYR A 158 -12.00 -11.45 44.71
CA TYR A 158 -12.58 -10.20 44.23
C TYR A 158 -13.87 -10.50 43.48
N ASN A 159 -15.00 -9.99 43.92
CA ASN A 159 -16.26 -10.04 43.20
C ASN A 159 -16.78 -8.61 43.01
N ILE A 160 -16.15 -7.87 42.08
CA ILE A 160 -16.48 -6.48 41.83
C ILE A 160 -17.57 -6.43 40.74
N ASN A 161 -18.75 -5.90 41.14
CA ASN A 161 -19.89 -5.82 40.22
C ASN A 161 -20.04 -4.42 39.60
N ASN A 162 -19.44 -3.41 40.17
CA ASN A 162 -19.53 -2.04 39.70
C ASN A 162 -18.22 -1.30 39.96
N ILE A 163 -17.63 -0.76 38.92
CA ILE A 163 -16.45 0.11 38.97
C ILE A 163 -16.79 1.42 38.27
N LYS A 164 -16.54 2.53 38.95
CA LYS A 164 -16.62 3.86 38.35
C LYS A 164 -15.30 4.58 38.58
N VAL A 165 -14.67 5.00 37.52
CA VAL A 165 -13.42 5.76 37.54
C VAL A 165 -13.65 7.04 36.74
N GLU A 166 -13.28 8.20 37.32
CA GLU A 166 -13.49 9.51 36.72
C GLU A 166 -12.26 10.38 36.93
N ASP A 167 -11.91 11.12 35.90
CA ASP A 167 -10.83 12.10 35.92
C ASP A 167 -9.47 11.54 36.39
N ILE A 168 -8.87 10.70 35.55
CA ILE A 168 -7.56 10.15 35.81
C ILE A 168 -6.54 10.84 34.91
N ALA A 169 -5.47 11.35 35.50
CA ALA A 169 -4.34 11.91 34.77
C ALA A 169 -3.02 11.24 35.20
N LEU A 170 -2.26 10.76 34.23
CA LEU A 170 -0.93 10.23 34.45
C LEU A 170 0.08 11.08 33.66
N GLN A 171 0.98 11.73 34.40
CA GLN A 171 2.15 12.40 33.82
C GLN A 171 3.40 11.55 34.04
N TYR A 172 4.08 11.21 32.94
CA TYR A 172 5.35 10.49 32.95
C TYR A 172 6.41 11.35 32.24
N ASN A 173 7.25 12.01 32.99
CA ASN A 173 8.11 13.10 32.51
C ASN A 173 7.26 14.12 31.73
N ASP A 174 7.57 14.37 30.45
CA ASP A 174 6.84 15.27 29.56
C ASP A 174 5.60 14.62 28.90
N ASN A 175 5.39 13.33 29.12
CA ASN A 175 4.27 12.61 28.51
C ASN A 175 3.05 12.66 29.43
N ARG A 176 1.86 12.92 28.86
CA ARG A 176 0.61 13.01 29.60
C ARG A 176 -0.44 12.07 29.02
N TYR A 177 -1.12 11.36 29.90
CA TYR A 177 -2.20 10.45 29.57
C TYR A 177 -3.40 10.76 30.48
N CYS A 178 -4.58 10.88 29.89
CA CYS A 178 -5.80 11.19 30.63
C CYS A 178 -6.90 10.18 30.27
N LEU A 179 -7.75 9.90 31.23
CA LEU A 179 -8.97 9.12 31.12
C LEU A 179 -10.10 9.91 31.78
N GLY A 180 -11.09 10.33 30.98
CA GLY A 180 -12.23 11.08 31.49
C GLY A 180 -13.11 10.20 32.36
N SER A 181 -13.57 9.06 31.89
CA SER A 181 -14.32 8.11 32.71
C SER A 181 -14.17 6.66 32.22
N LEU A 182 -14.29 5.73 33.17
CA LEU A 182 -14.50 4.31 33.00
C LEU A 182 -15.62 3.84 33.88
N THR A 183 -16.64 3.23 33.30
CA THR A 183 -17.74 2.59 34.03
C THR A 183 -17.76 1.11 33.65
N TYR A 184 -17.70 0.23 34.66
CA TYR A 184 -17.89 -1.19 34.52
C TYR A 184 -19.02 -1.66 35.37
N GLN A 185 -19.96 -2.38 34.83
CA GLN A 185 -21.12 -2.94 35.49
C GLN A 185 -21.29 -4.41 35.13
N ARG A 186 -21.43 -5.25 36.14
CA ARG A 186 -21.76 -6.66 35.98
C ARG A 186 -23.13 -6.91 36.62
N LYS A 187 -24.11 -7.27 35.80
CA LYS A 187 -25.44 -7.70 36.25
C LYS A 187 -25.45 -9.21 36.42
N LEU A 188 -25.68 -9.70 37.63
CA LEU A 188 -25.78 -11.15 37.89
C LEU A 188 -26.84 -11.77 36.96
N GLY A 189 -26.42 -12.72 36.10
CA GLY A 189 -27.28 -13.42 35.15
C GLY A 189 -27.70 -12.63 33.91
N ARG A 190 -27.15 -11.41 33.67
CA ARG A 190 -27.52 -10.58 32.51
C ARG A 190 -26.35 -9.99 31.71
N GLY A 191 -25.10 -10.28 32.10
CA GLY A 191 -23.95 -9.85 31.36
C GLY A 191 -23.13 -8.73 31.95
N GLN A 192 -22.25 -8.14 31.16
CA GLN A 192 -21.27 -7.13 31.56
C GLN A 192 -21.29 -5.95 30.58
N LEU A 193 -21.18 -4.74 31.10
CA LEU A 193 -21.02 -3.52 30.34
C LEU A 193 -19.78 -2.77 30.80
N ALA A 194 -18.88 -2.44 29.93
CA ALA A 194 -17.77 -1.52 30.20
C ALA A 194 -17.81 -0.37 29.21
N VAL A 195 -17.78 0.85 29.73
CA VAL A 195 -17.75 2.08 28.91
C VAL A 195 -16.56 2.91 29.37
N VAL A 196 -15.71 3.26 28.44
CA VAL A 196 -14.53 4.12 28.64
C VAL A 196 -14.71 5.36 27.77
N LYS A 197 -14.59 6.56 28.34
CA LYS A 197 -14.78 7.83 27.64
C LYS A 197 -13.58 8.76 27.80
N ASP A 198 -13.37 9.59 26.80
CA ASP A 198 -12.41 10.69 26.80
C ASP A 198 -10.98 10.24 27.16
N VAL A 199 -10.51 9.18 26.51
CA VAL A 199 -9.11 8.76 26.62
C VAL A 199 -8.25 9.67 25.77
N SER A 200 -7.22 10.24 26.35
CA SER A 200 -6.26 11.03 25.59
C SER A 200 -4.81 10.75 26.03
N GLY A 201 -3.90 10.93 25.10
CA GLY A 201 -2.47 10.77 25.37
C GLY A 201 -1.64 11.68 24.49
N ARG A 202 -0.61 12.27 25.09
CA ARG A 202 0.42 13.02 24.39
C ARG A 202 1.78 12.50 24.83
N TRP A 203 2.61 12.09 23.87
CA TRP A 203 3.96 11.65 24.19
C TRP A 203 4.92 11.94 23.04
N ARG A 204 6.20 12.08 23.38
CA ARG A 204 7.29 12.28 22.43
C ARG A 204 8.07 10.98 22.20
N SER A 205 8.38 10.69 20.96
CA SER A 205 9.21 9.55 20.54
C SER A 205 10.44 10.05 19.81
N ASN A 206 11.61 9.67 20.26
CA ASN A 206 12.85 9.93 19.53
C ASN A 206 13.03 8.89 18.42
N THR A 207 13.09 9.36 17.18
CA THR A 207 13.36 8.53 16.00
C THR A 207 14.74 8.87 15.45
N LYS A 208 15.30 8.00 14.58
CA LYS A 208 16.56 8.30 13.87
C LYS A 208 16.53 9.62 13.10
N LYS A 209 15.34 10.12 12.76
CA LYS A 209 15.11 11.38 12.01
C LYS A 209 14.81 12.58 12.92
N GLY A 210 14.85 12.41 14.24
CA GLY A 210 14.53 13.43 15.23
C GLY A 210 13.27 13.11 16.05
N PRO A 211 12.90 13.99 16.98
CA PRO A 211 11.72 13.81 17.83
C PRO A 211 10.44 13.92 17.02
N VAL A 212 9.45 13.12 17.41
CA VAL A 212 8.10 13.13 16.85
C VAL A 212 7.11 13.19 18.00
N ASP A 213 6.29 14.23 18.06
CA ASP A 213 5.18 14.33 18.99
C ASP A 213 4.02 13.49 18.49
N LYS A 214 3.41 12.75 19.41
CA LYS A 214 2.29 11.87 19.15
C LYS A 214 1.13 12.22 20.05
N ARG A 215 -0.07 12.24 19.49
CA ARG A 215 -1.31 12.47 20.23
C ARG A 215 -2.30 11.39 19.87
N LEU A 216 -2.98 10.89 20.87
CA LEU A 216 -4.10 9.95 20.74
C LEU A 216 -5.29 10.55 21.47
N SER A 217 -6.46 10.48 20.87
CA SER A 217 -7.73 10.71 21.58
C SER A 217 -8.75 9.68 21.14
N ILE A 218 -9.53 9.20 22.09
CA ILE A 218 -10.63 8.25 21.87
C ILE A 218 -11.84 8.82 22.61
N ALA A 219 -12.92 9.04 21.90
CA ALA A 219 -14.14 9.58 22.51
C ALA A 219 -14.81 8.52 23.39
N GLU A 220 -15.03 7.32 22.83
CA GLU A 220 -15.68 6.26 23.57
C GLU A 220 -15.22 4.87 23.15
N ILE A 221 -15.07 3.96 24.11
CA ILE A 221 -14.94 2.52 23.92
C ILE A 221 -16.04 1.86 24.74
N THR A 222 -16.90 1.10 24.07
CA THR A 222 -17.97 0.34 24.70
C THR A 222 -17.74 -1.14 24.53
N PHE A 223 -17.73 -1.90 25.61
CA PHE A 223 -17.74 -3.36 25.58
C PHE A 223 -19.01 -3.85 26.25
N HIS A 224 -19.77 -4.63 25.53
CA HIS A 224 -21.03 -5.23 25.97
C HIS A 224 -20.93 -6.75 25.85
N ASP A 225 -21.27 -7.47 26.92
CA ASP A 225 -21.38 -8.93 26.94
C ASP A 225 -22.74 -9.25 27.56
N GLU A 226 -23.69 -9.70 26.74
CA GLU A 226 -25.04 -10.09 27.16
C GLU A 226 -25.35 -11.46 26.59
N ASP A 227 -25.63 -12.41 27.49
CA ASP A 227 -25.97 -13.80 27.15
C ASP A 227 -24.96 -14.48 26.18
N GLY A 228 -23.69 -14.13 26.31
CA GLY A 228 -22.60 -14.65 25.46
C GLY A 228 -22.40 -13.91 24.14
N GLN A 229 -23.26 -12.95 23.82
CA GLN A 229 -23.05 -12.03 22.72
C GLN A 229 -22.15 -10.88 23.18
N ARG A 230 -20.95 -10.79 22.63
CA ARG A 230 -19.96 -9.79 23.01
C ARG A 230 -19.72 -8.84 21.86
N ARG A 231 -19.90 -7.55 22.13
CA ARG A 231 -19.66 -6.49 21.17
C ARG A 231 -18.71 -5.45 21.73
N LEU A 232 -17.71 -5.09 20.95
CA LEU A 232 -16.79 -3.99 21.23
C LEU A 232 -16.97 -2.91 20.18
N VAL A 233 -17.21 -1.68 20.62
CA VAL A 233 -17.27 -0.50 19.75
C VAL A 233 -16.18 0.47 20.16
N LEU A 234 -15.35 0.88 19.22
CA LEU A 234 -14.36 1.93 19.35
C LEU A 234 -14.83 3.11 18.52
N ASP A 235 -15.33 4.13 19.16
CA ASP A 235 -15.81 5.33 18.49
C ASP A 235 -14.79 6.45 18.53
N SER A 236 -14.60 7.08 17.36
CA SER A 236 -13.84 8.33 17.20
C SER A 236 -12.43 8.31 17.80
N LEU A 237 -11.64 7.27 17.44
CA LEU A 237 -10.20 7.31 17.70
C LEU A 237 -9.54 8.29 16.74
N ASN A 238 -8.84 9.27 17.25
CA ASN A 238 -7.97 10.16 16.48
C ASN A 238 -6.52 9.95 16.91
N TYR A 239 -5.63 9.70 15.94
CA TYR A 239 -4.19 9.56 16.14
C TYR A 239 -3.43 10.53 15.26
N MET A 240 -2.62 11.39 15.89
CA MET A 240 -1.82 12.41 15.22
C MET A 240 -0.34 12.24 15.50
N THR A 241 0.47 12.52 14.49
CA THR A 241 1.93 12.64 14.63
C THR A 241 2.41 13.96 14.07
N ASP A 242 3.43 14.56 14.72
CA ASP A 242 4.08 15.80 14.25
C ASP A 242 5.59 15.73 14.52
N ASN A 243 6.39 15.80 13.47
CA ASN A 243 7.84 15.77 13.54
C ASN A 243 8.47 17.17 13.55
N HIS A 244 7.66 18.23 13.69
CA HIS A 244 8.06 19.65 13.70
C HIS A 244 8.86 20.11 12.48
N ARG A 245 8.98 19.31 11.43
CA ARG A 245 9.64 19.73 10.20
C ARG A 245 8.65 20.42 9.30
N PRO A 246 9.03 21.56 8.69
CA PRO A 246 8.18 22.23 7.74
C PRO A 246 7.88 21.24 6.61
N ARG A 247 6.59 21.00 6.32
CA ARG A 247 6.18 20.23 5.15
C ARG A 247 6.81 20.88 3.93
N LYS A 248 7.64 20.13 3.22
CA LYS A 248 8.22 20.59 1.97
C LYS A 248 7.09 20.99 1.02
N ASN A 249 7.00 22.26 0.79
CA ASN A 249 6.17 23.02 -0.14
C ASN A 249 4.98 22.30 -0.78
N HIS A 250 3.78 22.66 -0.33
CA HIS A 250 2.49 22.04 -0.58
C HIS A 250 1.94 22.19 -2.01
N HIS A 251 2.56 22.98 -2.89
CA HIS A 251 1.95 23.31 -4.16
C HIS A 251 2.05 22.21 -5.25
N LYS A 252 3.03 21.31 -5.18
CA LYS A 252 3.13 20.08 -6.01
C LYS A 252 4.06 19.09 -5.32
N PRO A 253 3.59 18.21 -4.47
CA PRO A 253 4.43 17.14 -3.93
C PRO A 253 4.93 16.29 -5.12
N LYS A 254 6.24 16.23 -5.33
CA LYS A 254 6.85 15.33 -6.32
C LYS A 254 6.60 13.86 -5.96
N HIS A 255 6.45 13.60 -4.67
CA HIS A 255 6.14 12.31 -4.06
C HIS A 255 4.82 12.43 -3.31
N GLY A 256 4.17 11.31 -3.04
CA GLY A 256 2.90 11.27 -2.33
C GLY A 256 2.95 11.93 -0.94
N ALA A 257 1.78 12.25 -0.42
CA ALA A 257 1.63 12.94 0.87
C ALA A 257 1.81 12.03 2.08
N PHE A 258 2.06 10.72 1.88
CA PHE A 258 2.25 9.77 2.97
C PHE A 258 3.55 10.08 3.73
N ASP A 259 3.37 10.49 4.98
CA ASP A 259 4.46 10.77 5.90
C ASP A 259 4.05 10.34 7.30
N VAL A 260 4.72 9.32 7.81
CA VAL A 260 4.48 8.78 9.16
C VAL A 260 4.73 9.83 10.26
N GLY A 261 5.53 10.85 9.97
CA GLY A 261 5.79 11.98 10.86
C GLY A 261 4.66 13.02 10.90
N HIS A 262 3.67 12.94 10.02
CA HIS A 262 2.57 13.90 9.90
C HIS A 262 1.24 13.19 9.61
N LEU A 263 0.85 12.23 10.43
CA LEU A 263 -0.44 11.54 10.32
C LEU A 263 -1.54 12.31 11.07
N ASN A 264 -2.77 12.19 10.60
CA ASN A 264 -3.98 12.59 11.31
C ASN A 264 -5.10 11.58 11.00
N VAL A 265 -4.98 10.41 11.63
CA VAL A 265 -5.83 9.26 11.38
C VAL A 265 -7.06 9.32 12.26
N ASN A 266 -8.23 9.19 11.68
CA ASN A 266 -9.49 8.93 12.37
C ASN A 266 -9.89 7.48 12.12
N LEU A 267 -10.29 6.78 13.16
CA LEU A 267 -10.67 5.38 13.13
C LEU A 267 -11.96 5.14 13.91
N HIS A 268 -12.85 4.35 13.34
CA HIS A 268 -14.01 3.79 13.99
C HIS A 268 -14.05 2.29 13.73
N LEU A 269 -14.24 1.48 14.78
CA LEU A 269 -14.28 0.03 14.68
C LEU A 269 -15.42 -0.53 15.52
N GLU A 270 -16.08 -1.53 14.99
CA GLU A 270 -17.04 -2.39 15.69
C GLU A 270 -16.59 -3.83 15.58
N ALA A 271 -16.68 -4.60 16.64
CA ALA A 271 -16.29 -5.98 16.66
C ALA A 271 -17.32 -6.83 17.40
N ASP A 272 -17.91 -7.79 16.72
CA ASP A 272 -18.74 -8.82 17.32
C ASP A 272 -17.87 -10.03 17.64
N ILE A 273 -17.66 -10.28 18.95
CA ILE A 273 -16.71 -11.25 19.48
C ILE A 273 -17.44 -12.57 19.73
N SER A 274 -17.16 -13.56 18.90
CA SER A 274 -17.75 -14.90 19.03
C SER A 274 -17.04 -15.77 20.07
N TYR A 275 -15.73 -15.53 20.30
CA TYR A 275 -14.94 -16.25 21.28
C TYR A 275 -13.86 -15.33 21.86
N MET A 276 -13.65 -15.41 23.17
CA MET A 276 -12.59 -14.68 23.87
C MET A 276 -12.16 -15.44 25.12
N ASP A 277 -10.85 -15.70 25.23
CA ASP A 277 -10.19 -16.18 26.43
C ASP A 277 -8.90 -15.40 26.74
N LYS A 278 -8.05 -15.92 27.64
CA LYS A 278 -6.79 -15.25 28.04
C LYS A 278 -5.76 -15.15 26.90
N ASP A 279 -5.83 -16.03 25.94
CA ASP A 279 -4.79 -16.23 24.92
C ASP A 279 -5.29 -16.03 23.49
N SER A 280 -6.60 -16.02 23.27
CA SER A 280 -7.19 -15.92 21.95
C SER A 280 -8.50 -15.12 21.91
N ILE A 281 -8.76 -14.51 20.75
CA ILE A 281 -9.99 -13.80 20.43
C ILE A 281 -10.41 -14.14 19.00
N VAL A 282 -11.69 -14.38 18.79
CA VAL A 282 -12.31 -14.53 17.47
C VAL A 282 -13.45 -13.53 17.36
N ALA A 283 -13.40 -12.70 16.31
CA ALA A 283 -14.39 -11.64 16.13
C ALA A 283 -14.65 -11.37 14.64
N THR A 284 -15.83 -10.86 14.33
CA THR A 284 -16.11 -10.16 13.08
C THR A 284 -15.92 -8.69 13.34
N VAL A 285 -15.11 -8.02 12.50
CA VAL A 285 -14.72 -6.62 12.68
C VAL A 285 -15.20 -5.83 11.48
N GLU A 286 -15.91 -4.75 11.75
CA GLU A 286 -16.30 -3.74 10.78
C GLU A 286 -15.70 -2.40 11.16
N GLY A 287 -15.35 -1.58 10.16
CA GLY A 287 -14.78 -0.30 10.48
C GLY A 287 -14.59 0.64 9.30
N ARG A 288 -14.12 1.83 9.64
CA ARG A 288 -13.73 2.88 8.70
C ARG A 288 -12.54 3.63 9.24
N ALA A 289 -11.67 4.08 8.34
CA ALA A 289 -10.50 4.85 8.72
C ALA A 289 -10.22 5.94 7.68
N SER A 290 -9.79 7.09 8.12
CA SER A 290 -9.36 8.16 7.22
C SER A 290 -8.14 8.88 7.77
N ASP A 291 -7.27 9.34 6.88
CA ASP A 291 -6.15 10.22 7.24
C ASP A 291 -6.27 11.53 6.45
N LYS A 292 -6.60 12.61 7.16
CA LYS A 292 -6.80 13.94 6.58
C LYS A 292 -5.54 14.53 5.93
N VAL A 293 -4.37 14.06 6.32
CA VAL A 293 -3.09 14.54 5.82
C VAL A 293 -2.70 13.87 4.52
N THR A 294 -2.80 12.55 4.47
CA THR A 294 -2.42 11.76 3.31
C THR A 294 -3.55 11.63 2.30
N GLY A 295 -4.79 11.86 2.71
CA GLY A 295 -5.98 11.68 1.88
C GLY A 295 -6.40 10.21 1.72
N ILE A 296 -5.91 9.31 2.58
CA ILE A 296 -6.40 7.94 2.66
C ILE A 296 -7.81 7.96 3.26
N ASP A 297 -8.77 7.34 2.57
CA ASP A 297 -10.17 7.26 3.00
C ASP A 297 -10.68 5.82 2.84
N LEU A 298 -10.54 5.02 3.90
CA LEU A 298 -11.11 3.67 3.99
C LEU A 298 -12.54 3.79 4.49
N ARG A 299 -13.49 3.71 3.57
CA ARG A 299 -14.93 3.86 3.87
C ARG A 299 -15.52 2.64 4.50
N LYS A 300 -14.96 1.47 4.17
CA LYS A 300 -15.39 0.19 4.70
C LYS A 300 -14.19 -0.74 4.86
N LEU A 301 -14.11 -1.38 6.01
CA LEU A 301 -13.17 -2.43 6.35
C LEU A 301 -13.96 -3.51 7.07
N ASP A 302 -14.19 -4.65 6.43
CA ASP A 302 -14.83 -5.80 7.03
C ASP A 302 -13.86 -6.96 7.07
N MET A 303 -13.88 -7.76 8.13
CA MET A 303 -13.04 -8.95 8.24
C MET A 303 -13.49 -9.85 9.37
N ARG A 304 -13.17 -11.13 9.25
CA ARG A 304 -13.14 -12.05 10.39
C ARG A 304 -11.73 -12.13 10.93
N LEU A 305 -11.60 -11.90 12.21
CA LEU A 305 -10.35 -11.89 12.95
C LEU A 305 -10.29 -13.09 13.88
N SER A 306 -9.18 -13.83 13.82
CA SER A 306 -8.78 -14.77 14.86
C SER A 306 -7.37 -14.40 15.32
N ALA A 307 -7.24 -13.98 16.55
CA ALA A 307 -5.97 -13.48 17.07
C ALA A 307 -5.55 -14.26 18.32
N THR A 308 -4.27 -14.61 18.35
CA THR A 308 -3.57 -15.19 19.51
C THR A 308 -2.38 -14.31 19.86
N LYS A 309 -1.66 -14.62 20.94
CA LYS A 309 -0.41 -13.93 21.30
C LYS A 309 0.68 -14.04 20.25
N ARG A 310 0.61 -15.01 19.34
CA ARG A 310 1.66 -15.32 18.35
C ARG A 310 1.23 -15.08 16.92
N GLN A 311 -0.07 -15.08 16.64
CA GLN A 311 -0.58 -15.05 15.28
C GLN A 311 -1.91 -14.32 15.20
N ILE A 312 -2.08 -13.58 14.12
CA ILE A 312 -3.34 -12.97 13.73
C ILE A 312 -3.72 -13.56 12.37
N ASP A 313 -4.87 -14.20 12.31
CA ASP A 313 -5.50 -14.70 11.09
C ASP A 313 -6.68 -13.79 10.74
N LEU A 314 -6.72 -13.33 9.50
CA LEU A 314 -7.81 -12.56 8.93
C LEU A 314 -8.41 -13.37 7.79
N SER A 315 -9.72 -13.40 7.69
CA SER A 315 -10.44 -14.00 6.57
C SER A 315 -11.58 -13.10 6.10
N ASP A 316 -12.01 -13.30 4.86
CA ASP A 316 -13.10 -12.56 4.22
C ASP A 316 -12.91 -11.03 4.29
N VAL A 317 -11.65 -10.58 4.16
CA VAL A 317 -11.32 -9.15 4.29
C VAL A 317 -11.85 -8.38 3.09
N VAL A 318 -12.63 -7.34 3.34
CA VAL A 318 -13.11 -6.39 2.33
C VAL A 318 -12.63 -5.00 2.68
N ILE A 319 -11.90 -4.38 1.78
CA ILE A 319 -11.39 -3.01 1.90
C ILE A 319 -12.04 -2.17 0.80
N GLN A 320 -12.74 -1.13 1.17
CA GLN A 320 -13.38 -0.22 0.23
C GLN A 320 -12.92 1.21 0.45
N GLN A 321 -12.47 1.83 -0.63
CA GLN A 321 -12.23 3.28 -0.74
C GLN A 321 -13.29 3.92 -1.64
N ALA A 322 -13.06 5.15 -2.10
CA ALA A 322 -14.02 5.86 -2.93
C ALA A 322 -14.37 5.08 -4.23
N TRP A 323 -13.38 4.50 -4.88
CA TRP A 323 -13.52 3.78 -6.16
C TRP A 323 -12.87 2.39 -6.18
N THR A 324 -12.02 2.10 -5.20
CA THR A 324 -11.29 0.83 -5.06
C THR A 324 -12.06 -0.10 -4.11
N ILE A 325 -12.20 -1.36 -4.51
CA ILE A 325 -12.71 -2.44 -3.66
C ILE A 325 -11.76 -3.61 -3.77
N LEU A 326 -11.15 -4.00 -2.65
CA LEU A 326 -10.28 -5.16 -2.54
C LEU A 326 -10.91 -6.21 -1.63
N LYS A 327 -10.78 -7.46 -2.00
CA LYS A 327 -11.14 -8.65 -1.21
C LYS A 327 -9.90 -9.49 -1.00
N ILE A 328 -9.71 -10.00 0.21
CA ILE A 328 -8.61 -10.89 0.56
C ILE A 328 -9.25 -12.10 1.26
N ASP A 329 -9.09 -13.28 0.68
CA ASP A 329 -9.70 -14.49 1.24
C ASP A 329 -9.09 -14.84 2.59
N LYS A 330 -7.76 -14.79 2.67
CA LYS A 330 -7.03 -15.09 3.91
C LYS A 330 -5.75 -14.28 4.02
N ALA A 331 -5.53 -13.70 5.19
CA ALA A 331 -4.26 -13.09 5.55
C ALA A 331 -3.81 -13.60 6.92
N VAL A 332 -2.53 -13.83 7.08
CA VAL A 332 -1.90 -14.33 8.30
C VAL A 332 -0.74 -13.43 8.66
N MET A 333 -0.69 -13.00 9.91
CA MET A 333 0.40 -12.21 10.46
C MET A 333 0.98 -12.92 11.68
N GLN A 334 2.27 -13.16 11.69
CA GLN A 334 3.00 -13.78 12.80
C GLN A 334 3.70 -12.73 13.64
N LEU A 335 3.61 -12.85 14.94
CA LEU A 335 4.19 -12.00 15.97
C LEU A 335 5.07 -12.89 16.90
N PRO A 336 6.07 -12.42 17.62
CA PRO A 336 6.50 -11.08 17.97
C PRO A 336 7.96 -10.73 17.66
N ARG A 337 8.81 -11.63 17.10
CA ARG A 337 10.24 -11.30 16.90
C ARG A 337 10.54 -10.78 15.49
N THR A 338 9.92 -11.34 14.50
CA THR A 338 9.94 -10.86 13.11
C THR A 338 8.50 -10.80 12.63
N LEU A 339 8.05 -9.62 12.22
CA LEU A 339 6.76 -9.46 11.60
C LEU A 339 6.79 -10.18 10.26
N ALA A 340 6.08 -11.31 10.15
CA ALA A 340 5.90 -12.01 8.88
C ALA A 340 4.41 -12.02 8.54
N TYR A 341 4.08 -11.70 7.30
CA TYR A 341 2.70 -11.74 6.84
C TYR A 341 2.56 -12.41 5.48
N ARG A 342 1.40 -13.00 5.27
CA ARG A 342 1.00 -13.63 4.02
C ARG A 342 -0.48 -13.34 3.77
N ALA A 343 -0.80 -12.86 2.57
CA ALA A 343 -2.17 -12.68 2.11
C ALA A 343 -2.37 -13.44 0.80
N SER A 344 -3.42 -14.22 0.73
CA SER A 344 -3.73 -15.07 -0.42
C SER A 344 -5.03 -14.63 -1.09
N ASN A 345 -5.05 -14.79 -2.41
CA ASN A 345 -6.19 -14.47 -3.27
C ASN A 345 -6.72 -13.04 -3.06
N ILE A 346 -5.80 -12.08 -3.10
CA ILE A 346 -6.15 -10.65 -3.11
C ILE A 346 -6.78 -10.36 -4.47
N THR A 347 -8.04 -9.99 -4.49
CA THR A 347 -8.79 -9.70 -5.72
C THR A 347 -9.56 -8.40 -5.59
N GLY A 348 -9.78 -7.70 -6.69
CA GLY A 348 -10.67 -6.55 -6.65
C GLY A 348 -10.50 -5.59 -7.81
N ARG A 349 -11.31 -4.55 -7.75
CA ARG A 349 -11.24 -3.39 -8.65
C ARG A 349 -10.42 -2.31 -7.97
N VAL A 350 -9.35 -1.88 -8.62
CA VAL A 350 -8.45 -0.83 -8.14
C VAL A 350 -8.57 0.38 -9.06
N GLN A 351 -8.74 1.54 -8.46
CA GLN A 351 -8.62 2.81 -9.15
C GLN A 351 -7.40 3.56 -8.64
N LEU A 352 -6.42 3.76 -9.51
CA LEU A 352 -5.14 4.34 -9.11
C LEU A 352 -5.26 5.77 -8.55
N LYS A 353 -6.36 6.44 -8.85
CA LYS A 353 -6.70 7.75 -8.29
C LYS A 353 -6.81 7.72 -6.75
N ASP A 354 -7.32 6.63 -6.16
CA ASP A 354 -7.47 6.49 -4.70
C ASP A 354 -6.12 6.48 -3.97
N ILE A 355 -5.07 5.98 -4.62
CA ILE A 355 -3.72 5.93 -4.07
C ILE A 355 -2.84 7.09 -4.54
N SER A 356 -3.36 7.97 -5.36
CA SER A 356 -2.58 9.05 -5.98
C SER A 356 -2.07 10.06 -4.95
N GLN A 357 -2.96 10.57 -4.11
CA GLN A 357 -2.58 11.58 -3.12
C GLN A 357 -1.56 11.05 -2.11
N PRO A 358 -1.76 9.88 -1.48
CA PRO A 358 -0.80 9.37 -0.51
C PRO A 358 0.53 8.93 -1.13
N PHE A 359 0.55 8.30 -2.30
CA PHE A 359 1.75 7.62 -2.78
C PHE A 359 2.30 8.13 -4.11
N ALA A 360 1.44 8.50 -5.07
CA ALA A 360 1.86 8.81 -6.42
C ALA A 360 0.95 9.86 -7.09
N PRO A 361 1.17 11.17 -6.84
CA PRO A 361 0.32 12.25 -7.36
C PRO A 361 0.13 12.24 -8.89
N VAL A 362 1.09 11.68 -9.62
CA VAL A 362 1.00 11.50 -11.08
C VAL A 362 -0.21 10.65 -11.50
N LEU A 363 -0.68 9.76 -10.64
CA LEU A 363 -1.83 8.89 -10.86
C LEU A 363 -3.19 9.58 -10.62
N GLY A 364 -3.19 10.85 -10.19
CA GLY A 364 -4.45 11.58 -9.87
C GLY A 364 -5.41 11.74 -11.03
N LYS A 365 -4.91 11.67 -12.26
CA LYS A 365 -5.71 11.70 -13.48
C LYS A 365 -6.10 10.32 -14.00
N PHE A 366 -5.62 9.25 -13.36
CA PHE A 366 -5.87 7.90 -13.81
C PHE A 366 -7.27 7.43 -13.39
N THR A 367 -8.16 7.37 -14.36
CA THR A 367 -9.59 7.04 -14.15
C THR A 367 -9.97 5.65 -14.65
N LEU A 368 -9.06 4.95 -15.33
CA LEU A 368 -9.32 3.62 -15.85
C LEU A 368 -9.36 2.59 -14.70
N PRO A 369 -10.47 1.87 -14.48
CA PRO A 369 -10.55 0.85 -13.46
C PRO A 369 -9.73 -0.38 -13.86
N LEU A 370 -8.91 -0.86 -12.94
CA LEU A 370 -8.09 -2.06 -13.10
C LEU A 370 -8.60 -3.17 -12.18
N TYR A 371 -8.66 -4.39 -12.70
CA TYR A 371 -8.99 -5.59 -11.93
C TYR A 371 -7.69 -6.29 -11.56
N LEU A 372 -7.45 -6.37 -10.27
CA LEU A 372 -6.25 -6.97 -9.68
C LEU A 372 -6.57 -8.36 -9.14
N LYS A 373 -5.64 -9.30 -9.38
CA LYS A 373 -5.54 -10.56 -8.64
C LYS A 373 -4.07 -10.79 -8.30
N THR A 374 -3.77 -11.12 -7.03
CA THR A 374 -2.40 -11.41 -6.59
C THR A 374 -2.39 -12.15 -5.26
N ASN A 375 -1.24 -12.73 -4.92
CA ASN A 375 -0.89 -13.13 -3.56
C ASN A 375 0.25 -12.25 -3.07
N MET A 376 0.32 -12.01 -1.77
CA MET A 376 1.34 -11.20 -1.15
C MET A 376 1.92 -11.92 0.07
N SER A 377 3.22 -11.83 0.25
CA SER A 377 3.89 -12.25 1.48
C SER A 377 5.05 -11.31 1.77
N GLY A 378 5.55 -11.33 2.99
CA GLY A 378 6.68 -10.49 3.34
C GLY A 378 6.90 -10.37 4.82
N ASP A 379 7.74 -9.41 5.16
CA ASP A 379 8.10 -9.04 6.52
C ASP A 379 8.06 -7.51 6.69
N ASP A 380 8.58 -7.00 7.78
CA ASP A 380 8.61 -5.56 8.05
C ASP A 380 9.54 -4.75 7.13
N ASN A 381 10.31 -5.42 6.27
CA ASN A 381 11.28 -4.80 5.35
C ASN A 381 11.08 -5.20 3.88
N SER A 382 10.29 -6.23 3.60
CA SER A 382 10.10 -6.75 2.25
C SER A 382 8.65 -7.13 1.94
N LEU A 383 8.24 -6.97 0.69
CA LEU A 383 6.99 -7.43 0.10
C LEU A 383 7.29 -8.29 -1.13
N ILE A 384 6.65 -9.42 -1.24
CA ILE A 384 6.73 -10.32 -2.37
C ILE A 384 5.32 -10.48 -2.94
N PHE A 385 5.17 -10.15 -4.22
CA PHE A 385 3.94 -10.32 -4.96
C PHE A 385 4.08 -11.49 -5.93
N SER A 386 3.16 -12.43 -5.87
CA SER A 386 3.13 -13.59 -6.77
C SER A 386 1.80 -13.71 -7.47
N ASN A 387 1.84 -14.26 -8.69
CA ASN A 387 0.65 -14.43 -9.52
C ASN A 387 -0.13 -13.13 -9.75
N VAL A 388 0.60 -12.02 -9.92
CA VAL A 388 0.00 -10.72 -10.23
C VAL A 388 -0.71 -10.80 -11.57
N SER A 389 -1.98 -10.50 -11.60
CA SER A 389 -2.78 -10.32 -12.82
C SER A 389 -3.52 -8.98 -12.73
N VAL A 390 -3.28 -8.12 -13.70
CA VAL A 390 -3.96 -6.81 -13.81
C VAL A 390 -4.66 -6.75 -15.17
N LYS A 391 -5.96 -6.45 -15.16
CA LYS A 391 -6.79 -6.39 -16.37
C LYS A 391 -7.70 -5.18 -16.36
N THR A 392 -8.04 -4.69 -17.55
CA THR A 392 -9.19 -3.79 -17.72
C THR A 392 -10.50 -4.59 -17.83
N SER A 393 -11.64 -3.93 -17.64
CA SER A 393 -12.97 -4.56 -17.74
C SER A 393 -13.24 -5.13 -19.13
N ASP A 394 -12.76 -4.47 -20.17
CA ASP A 394 -12.86 -4.87 -21.58
C ASP A 394 -11.80 -5.92 -21.97
N LYS A 395 -10.92 -6.33 -21.03
CA LYS A 395 -9.79 -7.25 -21.26
C LYS A 395 -8.80 -6.82 -22.35
N MET A 396 -8.85 -5.55 -22.76
CA MET A 396 -7.90 -4.99 -23.72
C MET A 396 -6.49 -4.87 -23.12
N LEU A 397 -6.38 -4.72 -21.80
CA LEU A 397 -5.13 -4.84 -21.06
C LEU A 397 -5.16 -6.14 -20.23
N ASP A 398 -4.12 -6.97 -20.38
CA ASP A 398 -3.86 -8.14 -19.52
C ASP A 398 -2.37 -8.17 -19.19
N ILE A 399 -2.03 -8.01 -17.91
CA ILE A 399 -0.67 -8.03 -17.39
C ILE A 399 -0.55 -9.19 -16.43
N ARG A 400 0.51 -10.00 -16.57
CA ARG A 400 0.90 -11.04 -15.62
C ARG A 400 2.33 -10.84 -15.20
N ALA A 401 2.55 -10.76 -13.89
CA ALA A 401 3.86 -10.45 -13.35
C ALA A 401 4.08 -11.12 -11.99
N ASN A 402 5.33 -11.12 -11.55
CA ASN A 402 5.72 -11.34 -10.16
C ASN A 402 6.64 -10.20 -9.75
N GLY A 403 6.71 -9.90 -8.47
CA GLY A 403 7.54 -8.78 -8.05
C GLY A 403 7.91 -8.77 -6.59
N THR A 404 8.87 -7.93 -6.26
CA THR A 404 9.34 -7.71 -4.91
C THR A 404 9.54 -6.22 -4.64
N ILE A 405 9.27 -5.82 -3.41
CA ILE A 405 9.64 -4.50 -2.90
C ILE A 405 10.49 -4.76 -1.67
N ASN A 406 11.73 -4.31 -1.69
CA ASN A 406 12.71 -4.53 -0.62
C ASN A 406 13.11 -3.20 0.01
N ASN A 407 13.60 -3.26 1.26
CA ASN A 407 14.08 -2.12 2.04
C ASN A 407 12.99 -1.08 2.33
N LEU A 408 11.80 -1.52 2.71
CA LEU A 408 10.67 -0.67 3.07
C LEU A 408 10.98 0.33 4.21
N LYS A 409 11.93 -0.03 5.09
CA LYS A 409 12.34 0.82 6.22
C LYS A 409 13.23 1.99 5.82
N ASP A 410 13.91 1.89 4.68
CA ASP A 410 14.80 2.93 4.18
C ASP A 410 14.43 3.35 2.76
N ALA A 411 13.80 4.50 2.63
CA ALA A 411 13.38 5.04 1.34
C ALA A 411 14.54 5.27 0.35
N HIS A 412 15.78 5.47 0.85
CA HIS A 412 16.97 5.64 0.00
C HIS A 412 17.52 4.31 -0.54
N GLN A 413 17.15 3.20 0.09
CA GLN A 413 17.50 1.86 -0.34
C GLN A 413 16.30 1.09 -0.90
N LEU A 414 15.14 1.73 -0.99
CA LEU A 414 13.94 1.12 -1.53
C LEU A 414 14.21 0.59 -2.95
N LEU A 415 13.89 -0.68 -3.15
CA LEU A 415 14.06 -1.38 -4.42
C LEU A 415 12.76 -2.08 -4.81
N VAL A 416 12.15 -1.59 -5.86
CA VAL A 416 10.99 -2.24 -6.51
C VAL A 416 11.50 -3.02 -7.72
N ARG A 417 11.17 -4.30 -7.80
CA ARG A 417 11.50 -5.17 -8.94
C ARG A 417 10.27 -5.96 -9.36
N PHE A 418 9.97 -5.95 -10.65
CA PHE A 418 8.91 -6.78 -11.23
C PHE A 418 9.38 -7.47 -12.50
N ASP A 419 9.07 -8.75 -12.58
CA ASP A 419 9.23 -9.56 -13.79
C ASP A 419 7.87 -9.70 -14.45
N VAL A 420 7.73 -9.08 -15.62
CA VAL A 420 6.51 -9.13 -16.43
C VAL A 420 6.60 -10.36 -17.34
N ASN A 421 5.87 -11.41 -16.97
CA ASN A 421 5.83 -12.67 -17.71
C ASN A 421 5.12 -12.48 -19.04
N SER A 422 4.06 -11.69 -19.05
CA SER A 422 3.36 -11.24 -20.26
C SER A 422 2.54 -9.99 -19.98
N MET A 423 2.55 -9.06 -20.90
CA MET A 423 1.62 -7.94 -20.95
C MET A 423 1.05 -7.88 -22.37
N ARG A 424 -0.26 -7.76 -22.48
CA ARG A 424 -0.96 -7.57 -23.75
C ARG A 424 -1.77 -6.28 -23.66
N ALA A 425 -1.61 -5.39 -24.63
CA ALA A 425 -2.37 -4.16 -24.77
C ALA A 425 -2.95 -4.09 -26.18
N LEU A 426 -4.24 -4.32 -26.31
CA LEU A 426 -4.97 -4.42 -27.57
C LEU A 426 -5.72 -3.13 -27.88
N GLY A 427 -5.97 -2.88 -29.14
CA GLY A 427 -6.74 -1.73 -29.62
C GLY A 427 -6.17 -0.39 -29.12
N ASP A 428 -7.04 0.46 -28.59
CA ASP A 428 -6.74 1.82 -28.12
C ASP A 428 -6.39 1.91 -26.63
N VAL A 429 -6.30 0.77 -25.92
CA VAL A 429 -6.08 0.79 -24.44
C VAL A 429 -4.76 1.47 -24.06
N LYS A 430 -3.73 1.32 -24.88
CA LYS A 430 -2.42 1.96 -24.65
C LYS A 430 -2.52 3.48 -24.73
N GLU A 431 -3.26 4.01 -25.70
CA GLU A 431 -3.53 5.44 -25.86
C GLU A 431 -4.35 5.97 -24.69
N ARG A 432 -5.39 5.24 -24.27
CA ARG A 432 -6.21 5.57 -23.09
C ARG A 432 -5.37 5.64 -21.82
N ILE A 433 -4.45 4.69 -21.62
CA ILE A 433 -3.54 4.68 -20.47
C ILE A 433 -2.57 5.87 -20.55
N ILE A 434 -1.89 6.06 -21.66
CA ILE A 434 -0.86 7.09 -21.80
C ILE A 434 -1.46 8.50 -21.74
N SER A 435 -2.67 8.70 -22.24
CA SER A 435 -3.36 10.00 -22.19
C SER A 435 -3.64 10.46 -20.74
N GLN A 436 -3.64 9.54 -19.78
CA GLN A 436 -3.86 9.83 -18.35
C GLN A 436 -2.59 10.26 -17.62
N PHE A 437 -1.43 10.07 -18.24
CA PHE A 437 -0.17 10.58 -17.71
C PHE A 437 0.18 11.94 -18.32
N PRO A 438 0.94 12.78 -17.61
CA PRO A 438 1.39 14.07 -18.13
C PRO A 438 2.52 13.93 -19.14
N VAL A 439 2.45 12.92 -20.01
CA VAL A 439 3.44 12.68 -21.07
C VAL A 439 3.18 13.64 -22.22
N LYS A 440 4.21 14.36 -22.67
CA LYS A 440 4.09 15.28 -23.78
C LYS A 440 3.61 14.57 -25.03
N ARG A 441 2.73 15.19 -25.81
CA ARG A 441 2.07 14.70 -27.03
C ARG A 441 2.99 14.19 -28.17
N LEU A 442 4.29 14.18 -27.96
CA LEU A 442 5.30 13.89 -28.99
C LEU A 442 5.27 12.47 -29.54
N MET A 443 4.61 11.51 -28.90
CA MET A 443 4.66 10.09 -29.30
C MET A 443 3.29 9.46 -29.60
N THR A 444 2.21 10.20 -29.62
CA THR A 444 0.85 9.62 -29.80
C THR A 444 0.68 8.96 -31.18
N LYS A 445 1.22 9.57 -32.25
CA LYS A 445 1.18 8.98 -33.60
C LYS A 445 1.99 7.69 -33.70
N GLN A 446 3.21 7.70 -33.13
CA GLN A 446 4.08 6.54 -33.10
C GLN A 446 3.46 5.41 -32.28
N LEU A 447 2.89 5.74 -31.12
CA LEU A 447 2.20 4.78 -30.28
C LEU A 447 1.00 4.13 -30.99
N HIS A 448 0.23 4.91 -31.73
CA HIS A 448 -0.88 4.41 -32.54
C HIS A 448 -0.36 3.48 -33.66
N ALA A 449 0.73 3.85 -34.29
CA ALA A 449 1.35 3.06 -35.39
C ALA A 449 1.86 1.68 -34.90
N LEU A 450 2.19 1.53 -33.61
CA LEU A 450 2.60 0.24 -33.05
C LEU A 450 1.50 -0.84 -33.11
N GLY A 451 0.23 -0.43 -33.20
CA GLY A 451 -0.91 -1.35 -33.16
C GLY A 451 -1.02 -2.08 -31.81
N ASP A 452 -1.41 -3.34 -31.83
CA ASP A 452 -1.43 -4.18 -30.62
C ASP A 452 -0.01 -4.44 -30.11
N ILE A 453 0.11 -4.43 -28.78
CA ILE A 453 1.41 -4.58 -28.12
C ILE A 453 1.40 -5.82 -27.23
N THR A 454 2.46 -6.61 -27.31
CA THR A 454 2.80 -7.63 -26.34
C THR A 454 4.19 -7.32 -25.76
N TYR A 455 4.32 -7.36 -24.45
CA TYR A 455 5.58 -7.11 -23.75
C TYR A 455 5.91 -8.22 -22.79
N LYS A 456 7.18 -8.61 -22.75
CA LYS A 456 7.78 -9.50 -21.75
C LYS A 456 9.12 -8.93 -21.34
N GLY A 457 9.35 -8.78 -20.05
CA GLY A 457 10.58 -8.18 -19.57
C GLY A 457 10.58 -7.94 -18.09
N HIS A 458 11.45 -7.11 -17.62
CA HIS A 458 11.54 -6.74 -16.23
C HIS A 458 11.75 -5.24 -16.07
N PHE A 459 11.30 -4.73 -14.94
CA PHE A 459 11.65 -3.38 -14.49
C PHE A 459 12.13 -3.39 -13.05
N GLN A 460 13.06 -2.48 -12.79
CA GLN A 460 13.65 -2.30 -11.49
C GLN A 460 13.72 -0.80 -11.18
N ILE A 461 13.22 -0.42 -10.02
CA ILE A 461 13.19 0.99 -9.57
C ILE A 461 13.93 1.06 -8.24
N PRO A 462 15.27 1.22 -8.24
CA PRO A 462 15.99 1.69 -7.08
C PRO A 462 15.77 3.19 -6.87
N TRP A 463 16.20 3.73 -5.76
CA TRP A 463 16.03 5.16 -5.46
C TRP A 463 16.57 6.06 -6.57
N ARG A 464 15.71 6.89 -7.15
CA ARG A 464 16.00 7.86 -8.21
C ARG A 464 16.55 7.26 -9.52
N LYS A 465 16.39 5.99 -9.72
CA LYS A 465 16.85 5.32 -10.93
C LYS A 465 15.83 4.29 -11.36
N GLU A 466 15.37 4.37 -12.60
CA GLU A 466 14.39 3.46 -13.16
C GLU A 466 15.03 2.69 -14.30
N GLN A 467 14.94 1.37 -14.28
CA GLN A 467 15.51 0.49 -15.32
C GLN A 467 14.40 -0.37 -15.91
N PHE A 468 14.35 -0.40 -17.22
CA PHE A 468 13.35 -1.13 -18.00
C PHE A 468 14.04 -1.93 -19.09
N SER A 469 13.74 -3.21 -19.20
CA SER A 469 14.26 -4.04 -20.28
C SER A 469 13.30 -5.13 -20.68
N GLY A 470 13.38 -5.59 -21.90
CA GLY A 470 12.57 -6.67 -22.40
C GLY A 470 12.31 -6.65 -23.90
N LEU A 471 11.44 -7.56 -24.30
CA LEU A 471 10.96 -7.72 -25.65
C LEU A 471 9.57 -7.11 -25.79
N LEU A 472 9.46 -6.13 -26.68
CA LEU A 472 8.21 -5.52 -27.12
C LEU A 472 7.89 -6.06 -28.52
N GLN A 473 6.77 -6.73 -28.69
CA GLN A 473 6.25 -7.19 -29.97
C GLN A 473 5.09 -6.30 -30.40
N THR A 474 5.11 -5.84 -31.60
CA THR A 474 4.15 -4.88 -32.18
C THR A 474 3.75 -5.26 -33.57
N GLN A 475 2.74 -4.61 -34.15
CA GLN A 475 2.35 -4.81 -35.53
C GLN A 475 3.36 -4.24 -36.54
N VAL A 476 4.30 -3.43 -36.08
CA VAL A 476 5.34 -2.82 -36.92
C VAL A 476 6.72 -3.47 -36.74
N GLY A 477 6.84 -4.51 -35.91
CA GLY A 477 8.07 -5.24 -35.65
C GLY A 477 8.33 -5.49 -34.16
N ASN A 478 9.36 -6.27 -33.90
CA ASN A 478 9.80 -6.63 -32.56
C ASN A 478 10.94 -5.72 -32.12
N LEU A 479 10.95 -5.34 -30.83
CA LEU A 479 11.96 -4.47 -30.29
C LEU A 479 12.48 -5.03 -28.95
N ASN A 480 13.75 -5.39 -28.92
CA ASN A 480 14.48 -5.62 -27.68
C ASN A 480 15.03 -4.29 -27.17
N PHE A 481 14.79 -3.96 -25.91
CA PHE A 481 15.27 -2.71 -25.35
C PHE A 481 15.78 -2.89 -23.92
N ASP A 482 16.71 -2.01 -23.57
CA ASP A 482 17.20 -1.80 -22.21
C ASP A 482 17.48 -0.31 -22.04
N PHE A 483 16.77 0.34 -21.14
CA PHE A 483 17.00 1.74 -20.84
C PHE A 483 16.89 2.06 -19.36
N THR A 484 17.60 3.09 -18.96
CA THR A 484 17.66 3.62 -17.61
C THR A 484 17.25 5.09 -17.62
N ILE A 485 16.36 5.46 -16.72
CA ILE A 485 16.04 6.84 -16.37
C ILE A 485 16.75 7.13 -15.04
N ASP A 486 17.70 8.04 -15.05
CA ASP A 486 18.46 8.40 -13.87
C ASP A 486 18.12 9.85 -13.46
N GLU A 487 17.31 9.98 -12.41
CA GLU A 487 16.92 11.29 -11.88
C GLU A 487 18.09 12.06 -11.23
N SER A 488 19.13 11.35 -10.79
CA SER A 488 20.29 11.99 -10.14
C SER A 488 21.18 12.69 -11.14
N THR A 489 21.46 12.04 -12.27
CA THR A 489 22.25 12.57 -13.37
C THR A 489 21.41 13.33 -14.39
N LYS A 490 20.07 13.18 -14.32
CA LYS A 490 19.11 13.76 -15.28
C LYS A 490 19.27 13.26 -16.71
N TYR A 491 19.65 11.99 -16.87
CA TYR A 491 19.73 11.36 -18.18
C TYR A 491 18.77 10.16 -18.33
N ILE A 492 18.27 9.98 -19.53
CA ILE A 492 17.74 8.71 -20.01
C ILE A 492 18.76 8.13 -20.97
N SER A 493 19.26 6.93 -20.69
CA SER A 493 20.22 6.24 -21.55
C SER A 493 19.81 4.80 -21.75
N GLY A 494 20.19 4.24 -22.89
CA GLY A 494 19.88 2.86 -23.16
C GLY A 494 20.18 2.42 -24.59
N SER A 495 19.71 1.22 -24.90
CA SER A 495 19.81 0.61 -26.22
C SER A 495 18.47 0.01 -26.66
N ALA A 496 18.27 -0.05 -27.95
CA ALA A 496 17.15 -0.71 -28.60
C ALA A 496 17.65 -1.47 -29.83
N GLN A 497 17.15 -2.68 -30.01
CA GLN A 497 17.51 -3.52 -31.18
C GLN A 497 16.25 -4.13 -31.77
N SER A 498 16.19 -4.12 -33.09
CA SER A 498 15.12 -4.77 -33.85
C SER A 498 15.69 -5.35 -35.16
N ASP A 499 15.20 -6.52 -35.54
CA ASP A 499 15.56 -7.16 -36.81
C ASP A 499 14.51 -6.91 -37.90
N ASP A 500 13.32 -6.46 -37.56
CA ASP A 500 12.14 -6.40 -38.40
C ASP A 500 11.28 -5.14 -38.27
N ILE A 501 11.79 -4.05 -37.68
CA ILE A 501 10.99 -2.86 -37.47
C ILE A 501 10.62 -2.14 -38.78
N HIS A 502 9.34 -1.88 -38.97
CA HIS A 502 8.84 -1.14 -40.13
C HIS A 502 8.91 0.38 -39.87
N VAL A 503 10.09 0.95 -40.03
CA VAL A 503 10.41 2.37 -39.75
C VAL A 503 9.41 3.33 -40.40
N GLY A 504 9.07 3.07 -41.67
CA GLY A 504 8.14 3.92 -42.42
C GLY A 504 6.76 4.04 -41.78
N LYS A 505 6.21 2.93 -41.30
CA LYS A 505 4.92 2.94 -40.61
C LYS A 505 5.04 3.58 -39.22
N THR A 506 6.14 3.31 -38.52
CA THR A 506 6.36 3.85 -37.15
C THR A 506 6.50 5.36 -37.14
N PHE A 507 7.20 5.93 -38.15
CA PHE A 507 7.54 7.37 -38.16
C PHE A 507 6.84 8.17 -39.30
N ASP A 508 5.88 7.56 -39.95
CA ASP A 508 5.15 8.18 -41.09
C ASP A 508 6.10 8.62 -42.23
N LEU A 509 7.02 7.71 -42.62
CA LEU A 509 8.02 7.91 -43.66
C LEU A 509 7.77 6.94 -44.83
N PRO A 510 6.98 7.33 -45.82
CA PRO A 510 6.46 6.40 -46.86
C PRO A 510 7.52 5.71 -47.69
N ASN A 511 8.73 6.27 -47.77
CA ASN A 511 9.82 5.74 -48.59
C ASN A 511 10.72 4.74 -47.83
N ILE A 512 10.56 4.61 -46.48
CA ILE A 512 11.36 3.71 -45.67
C ILE A 512 10.51 2.48 -45.33
N GLY A 513 11.07 1.31 -45.54
CA GLY A 513 10.42 0.04 -45.23
C GLY A 513 10.90 -0.54 -43.90
N VAL A 514 11.11 -1.86 -43.94
CA VAL A 514 11.60 -2.61 -42.78
C VAL A 514 13.11 -2.37 -42.61
N ALA A 515 13.53 -2.26 -41.35
CA ALA A 515 14.93 -2.12 -40.98
C ALA A 515 15.31 -3.15 -39.90
N SER A 516 16.54 -3.67 -40.02
CA SER A 516 17.24 -4.33 -38.91
C SER A 516 18.25 -3.35 -38.35
N CYS A 517 18.09 -2.97 -37.08
CA CYS A 517 18.91 -1.90 -36.50
C CYS A 517 19.15 -2.10 -35.00
N ARG A 518 20.25 -1.51 -34.55
CA ARG A 518 20.57 -1.29 -33.12
C ARG A 518 20.79 0.20 -32.92
N ALA A 519 20.15 0.73 -31.89
CA ALA A 519 20.30 2.13 -31.49
C ALA A 519 20.79 2.18 -30.05
N THR A 520 21.71 3.11 -29.78
CA THR A 520 22.09 3.55 -28.44
C THR A 520 21.80 5.03 -28.29
N PHE A 521 21.33 5.46 -27.12
CA PHE A 521 20.97 6.85 -26.92
C PHE A 521 21.24 7.31 -25.50
N LYS A 522 21.49 8.60 -25.35
CA LYS A 522 21.62 9.30 -24.08
C LYS A 522 20.96 10.66 -24.20
N VAL A 523 19.85 10.84 -23.49
CA VAL A 523 19.00 12.04 -23.59
C VAL A 523 19.01 12.76 -22.24
N ASP A 524 19.28 14.06 -22.27
CA ASP A 524 19.22 14.93 -21.10
C ASP A 524 17.76 15.31 -20.81
N ILE A 525 17.26 14.93 -19.63
CA ILE A 525 15.92 15.28 -19.14
C ILE A 525 15.95 16.44 -18.13
N SER A 526 17.13 17.00 -17.83
CA SER A 526 17.18 18.30 -17.17
C SER A 526 16.40 19.31 -18.00
N LYS A 527 15.95 20.39 -17.42
CA LYS A 527 15.32 21.48 -18.20
C LYS A 527 16.40 22.52 -18.59
N PRO A 528 17.36 22.21 -19.45
CA PRO A 528 18.35 23.15 -19.83
C PRO A 528 17.70 24.11 -20.82
N ARG A 529 17.75 25.35 -20.49
CA ARG A 529 17.53 26.44 -21.45
C ARG A 529 18.89 26.77 -22.01
N THR A 530 19.34 26.04 -23.01
CA THR A 530 20.57 26.49 -23.73
C THR A 530 20.38 27.89 -24.25
N ALA A 531 21.46 28.66 -24.39
CA ALA A 531 21.40 30.00 -24.95
C ALA A 531 20.67 30.02 -26.30
N ARG A 532 20.88 28.99 -27.12
CA ARG A 532 20.25 28.81 -28.44
C ARG A 532 18.74 28.50 -28.30
N MET A 533 18.28 27.72 -27.32
CA MET A 533 16.86 27.50 -27.08
C MET A 533 16.14 28.75 -26.56
N ARG A 534 16.87 29.67 -25.92
CA ARG A 534 16.35 30.98 -25.53
C ARG A 534 16.23 31.95 -26.70
N GLN A 535 17.16 31.86 -27.66
CA GLN A 535 17.15 32.69 -28.87
C GLN A 535 16.14 32.19 -29.92
N LEU A 536 16.03 30.88 -30.07
CA LEU A 536 15.10 30.23 -31.00
C LEU A 536 13.87 29.78 -30.19
N LYS A 537 12.90 30.62 -30.01
CA LYS A 537 11.67 30.34 -29.24
C LYS A 537 11.15 28.92 -29.48
N GLY A 538 11.43 27.98 -28.55
CA GLY A 538 10.81 26.65 -28.51
C GLY A 538 11.49 25.54 -29.33
N GLY A 539 12.66 25.04 -28.90
CA GLY A 539 13.24 23.82 -29.44
C GLY A 539 12.35 22.59 -29.21
N LYS A 540 12.14 21.76 -30.24
CA LYS A 540 11.27 20.58 -30.23
C LYS A 540 12.02 19.26 -30.29
N LEU A 541 13.35 19.29 -30.27
CA LEU A 541 14.20 18.11 -30.31
C LEU A 541 14.58 17.68 -28.88
N PRO A 542 14.79 16.37 -28.64
CA PRO A 542 15.48 15.90 -27.44
C PRO A 542 16.90 16.49 -27.39
N ILE A 543 17.42 16.74 -26.20
CA ILE A 543 18.82 17.12 -26.00
C ILE A 543 19.59 15.85 -25.70
N GLY A 544 20.68 15.61 -26.44
CA GLY A 544 21.49 14.43 -26.21
C GLY A 544 22.07 13.85 -27.51
N GLU A 545 22.54 12.63 -27.39
CA GLU A 545 23.22 11.89 -28.46
C GLU A 545 22.51 10.56 -28.75
N ALA A 546 22.55 10.15 -29.99
CA ALA A 546 22.09 8.83 -30.41
C ALA A 546 23.01 8.28 -31.55
N SER A 547 23.33 6.99 -31.45
CA SER A 547 24.04 6.26 -32.49
C SER A 547 23.16 5.10 -32.93
N ILE A 548 22.90 5.02 -34.23
CA ILE A 548 22.02 4.02 -34.83
C ILE A 548 22.81 3.25 -35.87
N GLN A 549 22.97 1.97 -35.66
CA GLN A 549 23.58 1.05 -36.60
C GLN A 549 22.48 0.25 -37.31
N VAL A 550 22.36 0.39 -38.61
CA VAL A 550 21.35 -0.31 -39.40
C VAL A 550 22.04 -1.35 -40.26
N ALA A 551 21.79 -2.61 -39.98
CA ALA A 551 22.34 -3.71 -40.78
C ALA A 551 21.74 -3.74 -42.19
N GLU A 552 20.43 -3.61 -42.28
CA GLU A 552 19.71 -3.50 -43.56
C GLU A 552 18.46 -2.63 -43.41
N VAL A 553 18.21 -1.74 -44.35
CA VAL A 553 16.94 -0.98 -44.42
C VAL A 553 16.47 -0.92 -45.88
N THR A 554 15.17 -1.03 -46.08
CA THR A 554 14.55 -0.86 -47.40
C THR A 554 14.18 0.60 -47.62
N PHE A 555 14.74 1.22 -48.65
CA PHE A 555 14.43 2.59 -49.08
C PHE A 555 13.88 2.57 -50.52
N LYS A 556 12.65 2.98 -50.72
CA LYS A 556 11.93 2.95 -52.04
C LYS A 556 11.92 1.60 -52.78
N LYS A 557 12.32 0.52 -52.35
CA LYS A 557 12.55 -0.80 -52.98
C LYS A 557 14.03 -1.19 -53.10
N ILE A 558 14.95 -0.33 -52.69
CA ILE A 558 16.39 -0.61 -52.68
C ILE A 558 16.76 -1.01 -51.27
N LYS A 559 17.52 -2.08 -51.13
CA LYS A 559 18.07 -2.49 -49.82
C LYS A 559 19.40 -1.77 -49.61
N VAL A 560 19.46 -0.94 -48.58
CA VAL A 560 20.66 -0.25 -48.15
C VAL A 560 21.19 -0.98 -46.93
N ARG A 561 22.48 -1.25 -46.89
CA ARG A 561 23.13 -2.03 -45.82
C ARG A 561 24.22 -1.21 -45.15
N ASN A 562 24.53 -1.62 -43.91
CA ASN A 562 25.62 -1.06 -43.10
C ASN A 562 25.53 0.47 -43.00
N VAL A 563 24.39 0.97 -42.56
CA VAL A 563 24.19 2.41 -42.34
C VAL A 563 24.49 2.74 -40.87
N ASN A 564 25.43 3.63 -40.66
CA ASN A 564 25.72 4.21 -39.37
C ASN A 564 25.20 5.66 -39.37
N LEU A 565 24.41 5.98 -38.35
CA LEU A 565 23.82 7.30 -38.16
C LEU A 565 24.12 7.79 -36.76
N ASP A 566 24.95 8.78 -36.64
CA ASP A 566 25.26 9.45 -35.36
C ASP A 566 24.59 10.82 -35.32
N ILE A 567 23.93 11.11 -34.22
CA ILE A 567 23.15 12.33 -34.02
C ILE A 567 23.53 12.96 -32.68
N ASN A 568 23.76 14.27 -32.67
CA ASN A 568 23.90 15.06 -31.47
C ASN A 568 22.96 16.27 -31.56
N SER A 569 22.18 16.51 -30.47
CA SER A 569 21.17 17.56 -30.48
C SER A 569 21.25 18.43 -29.22
N ASP A 570 21.15 19.76 -29.42
CA ASP A 570 21.05 20.75 -28.35
C ASP A 570 19.60 21.14 -28.00
N GLY A 571 18.60 20.46 -28.59
CA GLY A 571 17.18 20.70 -28.40
C GLY A 571 16.51 21.57 -29.48
N ALA A 572 17.26 22.38 -30.21
CA ALA A 572 16.77 23.18 -31.33
C ALA A 572 17.41 22.76 -32.65
N LEU A 573 18.69 22.40 -32.60
CA LEU A 573 19.49 21.92 -33.73
C LEU A 573 20.00 20.52 -33.45
N ALA A 574 19.81 19.60 -34.35
CA ALA A 574 20.49 18.31 -34.37
C ALA A 574 21.53 18.32 -35.50
N LEU A 575 22.76 17.92 -35.17
CA LEU A 575 23.82 17.64 -36.11
C LEU A 575 23.95 16.14 -36.23
N GLY A 576 24.07 15.62 -37.43
CA GLY A 576 24.21 14.20 -37.64
C GLY A 576 25.17 13.86 -38.77
N ALA A 577 25.74 12.67 -38.67
CA ALA A 577 26.59 12.08 -39.69
C ALA A 577 25.97 10.74 -40.12
N LEU A 578 25.76 10.56 -41.42
CA LEU A 578 25.29 9.34 -42.02
C LEU A 578 26.42 8.75 -42.88
N ARG A 579 26.74 7.49 -42.63
CA ARG A 579 27.78 6.74 -43.33
C ARG A 579 27.19 5.38 -43.71
N THR A 580 27.35 4.99 -44.98
CA THR A 580 27.01 3.63 -45.42
C THR A 580 28.21 2.99 -46.11
N HIS A 581 28.44 1.73 -45.85
CA HIS A 581 29.43 0.92 -46.56
C HIS A 581 28.70 -0.24 -47.18
N GLY A 582 28.40 -0.08 -48.47
CA GLY A 582 27.64 -1.06 -49.24
C GLY A 582 28.49 -1.76 -50.31
N ARG A 583 28.06 -2.94 -50.70
CA ARG A 583 28.76 -3.73 -51.74
C ARG A 583 28.81 -3.01 -53.11
N HIS A 584 27.88 -2.08 -53.30
CA HIS A 584 27.74 -1.37 -54.58
C HIS A 584 27.95 0.13 -54.50
N MET A 585 27.86 0.69 -53.31
CA MET A 585 28.05 2.11 -53.10
C MET A 585 28.38 2.43 -51.65
N ASP A 586 29.21 3.40 -51.42
CA ASP A 586 29.41 4.08 -50.15
C ASP A 586 28.78 5.47 -50.23
N LEU A 587 27.95 5.80 -49.26
CA LEU A 587 27.39 7.13 -49.11
C LEU A 587 27.86 7.71 -47.79
N ALA A 588 28.35 8.91 -47.82
CA ALA A 588 28.64 9.68 -46.60
C ALA A 588 28.04 11.08 -46.74
N CYS A 589 27.35 11.54 -45.71
CA CYS A 589 26.92 12.93 -45.62
C CYS A 589 26.81 13.35 -44.18
N ASP A 590 27.02 14.62 -43.93
CA ASP A 590 26.68 15.27 -42.69
C ASP A 590 25.37 16.03 -42.91
N PHE A 591 24.57 16.18 -41.86
CA PHE A 591 23.33 16.94 -41.97
C PHE A 591 23.09 17.75 -40.69
N SER A 592 22.32 18.81 -40.85
CA SER A 592 21.78 19.55 -39.74
C SER A 592 20.25 19.62 -39.86
N PHE A 593 19.58 19.41 -38.74
CA PHE A 593 18.13 19.49 -38.65
C PHE A 593 17.74 20.46 -37.56
N THR A 594 17.07 21.56 -37.90
CA THR A 594 16.51 22.52 -36.98
C THR A 594 15.03 22.31 -36.82
N SER A 595 14.53 22.23 -35.61
CA SER A 595 13.11 22.13 -35.31
C SER A 595 12.75 22.99 -34.11
N THR A 596 12.02 24.06 -34.40
CA THR A 596 11.51 25.02 -33.38
C THR A 596 10.02 25.27 -33.63
N ASP A 597 9.40 26.14 -32.83
CA ASP A 597 8.03 26.57 -33.08
C ASP A 597 7.85 27.33 -34.39
N GLU A 598 8.89 28.03 -34.81
CA GLU A 598 8.87 28.93 -35.97
C GLU A 598 9.38 28.26 -37.26
N MET A 599 10.25 27.25 -37.13
CA MET A 599 10.97 26.69 -38.30
C MET A 599 11.28 25.21 -38.20
N LYS A 600 11.07 24.51 -39.28
CA LYS A 600 11.64 23.16 -39.55
C LYS A 600 12.51 23.24 -40.78
N LYS A 601 13.81 23.00 -40.66
CA LYS A 601 14.75 23.07 -41.77
C LYS A 601 15.78 21.95 -41.67
N MET A 602 16.00 21.26 -42.78
CA MET A 602 17.04 20.25 -42.93
C MET A 602 18.06 20.77 -43.96
N LYS A 603 19.35 20.61 -43.66
CA LYS A 603 20.45 20.97 -44.53
C LYS A 603 21.41 19.79 -44.61
N ILE A 604 21.74 19.34 -45.83
CA ILE A 604 22.71 18.29 -46.06
C ILE A 604 24.03 18.95 -46.42
N MET A 605 25.12 18.45 -45.85
CA MET A 605 26.46 18.99 -45.98
C MET A 605 27.40 17.85 -46.35
N HIS A 606 28.44 18.18 -47.10
CA HIS A 606 29.53 17.27 -47.50
C HIS A 606 29.05 15.91 -48.07
N PRO A 607 28.11 15.88 -49.04
CA PRO A 607 27.67 14.62 -49.61
C PRO A 607 28.81 13.99 -50.40
N SER A 608 29.10 12.73 -50.15
CA SER A 608 30.08 11.92 -50.90
C SER A 608 29.44 10.61 -51.30
N LEU A 609 29.49 10.29 -52.59
CA LEU A 609 28.97 9.05 -53.14
C LEU A 609 30.05 8.37 -53.93
N LYS A 610 30.48 7.17 -53.52
CA LYS A 610 31.39 6.32 -54.25
C LYS A 610 30.63 5.10 -54.76
N LEU A 611 30.62 4.87 -56.06
CA LEU A 611 30.00 3.69 -56.68
C LEU A 611 31.07 2.63 -56.89
N HIS A 612 30.79 1.41 -56.45
CA HIS A 612 31.65 0.25 -56.67
C HIS A 612 31.16 -0.51 -57.90
N ARG A 613 32.10 -0.87 -58.79
CA ARG A 613 31.77 -1.74 -59.95
C ARG A 613 31.26 -3.08 -59.40
N LEU A 614 30.17 -3.56 -60.00
CA LEU A 614 29.62 -4.89 -59.67
C LEU A 614 30.66 -5.95 -60.08
N SER A 615 31.01 -6.84 -59.15
CA SER A 615 31.82 -8.02 -59.48
C SER A 615 31.07 -8.92 -60.42
N ASP A 616 31.79 -9.72 -61.19
CA ASP A 616 31.17 -10.63 -62.21
C ASP A 616 30.27 -11.67 -61.53
N GLU A 617 30.58 -12.09 -60.29
CA GLU A 617 29.70 -12.91 -59.42
C GLU A 617 28.39 -12.19 -59.03
N ASP A 618 28.44 -10.91 -58.77
CA ASP A 618 27.23 -10.13 -58.44
C ASP A 618 26.37 -9.88 -59.69
N ARG A 619 26.98 -9.79 -60.85
CA ARG A 619 26.24 -9.74 -62.09
C ARG A 619 25.52 -11.05 -62.42
N GLN A 620 26.16 -12.19 -62.14
CA GLN A 620 25.56 -13.52 -62.30
C GLN A 620 24.41 -13.72 -61.30
N LYS A 621 24.63 -13.47 -60.01
CA LYS A 621 23.57 -13.57 -59.00
C LYS A 621 22.38 -12.66 -59.28
N LYS A 622 22.64 -11.45 -59.81
CA LYS A 622 21.56 -10.51 -60.18
C LYS A 622 20.80 -10.97 -61.41
N ALA A 623 21.49 -11.65 -62.34
CA ALA A 623 20.85 -12.28 -63.49
C ALA A 623 19.98 -13.48 -63.09
N GLU A 624 20.48 -14.33 -62.18
CA GLU A 624 19.74 -15.47 -61.62
C GLU A 624 18.50 -15.00 -60.77
N GLU A 625 18.67 -13.99 -59.96
CA GLU A 625 17.56 -13.44 -59.22
C GLU A 625 16.49 -12.81 -60.13
N LYS A 626 16.91 -12.15 -61.18
CA LYS A 626 16.02 -11.63 -62.23
C LYS A 626 15.29 -12.73 -63.00
N ALA A 627 15.99 -13.82 -63.24
CA ALA A 627 15.41 -15.01 -63.89
C ALA A 627 14.38 -15.69 -62.96
N ARG A 628 14.70 -15.86 -61.63
CA ARG A 628 13.83 -16.42 -60.68
C ARG A 628 12.56 -15.56 -60.44
N LYS A 629 12.70 -14.24 -60.36
CA LYS A 629 11.54 -13.32 -60.26
C LYS A 629 10.68 -13.31 -61.51
N LYS A 630 11.28 -13.54 -62.67
CA LYS A 630 10.58 -13.70 -63.99
C LYS A 630 9.78 -15.00 -64.02
N GLN A 631 10.36 -16.08 -63.51
CA GLN A 631 9.75 -17.40 -63.41
C GLN A 631 8.56 -17.36 -62.39
N GLU A 632 8.75 -16.81 -61.20
CA GLU A 632 7.71 -16.64 -60.17
C GLU A 632 6.53 -15.75 -60.63
N LYS A 633 6.84 -14.72 -61.45
CA LYS A 633 5.81 -13.89 -62.10
C LYS A 633 5.07 -14.62 -63.21
N ALA A 634 5.72 -15.52 -63.90
CA ALA A 634 5.10 -16.37 -64.94
C ALA A 634 4.19 -17.42 -64.31
N GLU A 635 4.63 -18.06 -63.19
CA GLU A 635 3.86 -19.02 -62.41
C GLU A 635 2.61 -18.37 -61.79
N ARG A 636 2.72 -17.21 -61.16
CA ARG A 636 1.56 -16.46 -60.67
C ARG A 636 0.57 -16.03 -61.76
N LYS A 637 1.07 -15.75 -62.98
CA LYS A 637 0.20 -15.47 -64.14
C LYS A 637 -0.52 -16.72 -64.62
N ALA A 638 0.18 -17.88 -64.65
CA ALA A 638 -0.40 -19.16 -65.01
C ALA A 638 -1.45 -19.62 -63.97
N GLU A 639 -1.15 -19.47 -62.69
CA GLU A 639 -2.07 -19.79 -61.60
C GLU A 639 -3.35 -18.95 -61.63
N LYS A 640 -3.23 -17.62 -61.85
CA LYS A 640 -4.39 -16.73 -62.05
C LYS A 640 -5.21 -17.07 -63.32
N LYS A 641 -4.54 -17.63 -64.34
CA LYS A 641 -5.24 -18.07 -65.55
C LYS A 641 -6.04 -19.35 -65.28
N ARG A 642 -5.42 -20.30 -64.55
CA ARG A 642 -6.10 -21.54 -64.11
C ARG A 642 -7.28 -21.24 -63.18
N GLU A 643 -7.13 -20.32 -62.23
CA GLU A 643 -8.22 -19.94 -61.34
C GLU A 643 -9.39 -19.27 -62.10
N LYS A 644 -9.09 -18.45 -63.12
CA LYS A 644 -10.13 -17.87 -63.95
C LYS A 644 -10.87 -18.91 -64.83
N GLU A 645 -10.15 -19.93 -65.30
CA GLU A 645 -10.74 -21.05 -66.05
C GLU A 645 -11.62 -21.93 -65.15
N LEU A 646 -11.15 -22.22 -63.94
CA LEU A 646 -11.94 -22.94 -62.94
C LEU A 646 -13.24 -22.20 -62.58
N ARG A 647 -13.17 -20.91 -62.32
CA ARG A 647 -14.36 -20.10 -62.06
C ARG A 647 -15.33 -20.04 -63.27
N LYS A 648 -14.82 -20.07 -64.50
CA LYS A 648 -15.69 -20.14 -65.67
C LYS A 648 -16.35 -21.50 -65.80
N ALA A 649 -15.64 -22.58 -65.47
CA ALA A 649 -16.17 -23.95 -65.48
C ALA A 649 -17.24 -24.15 -64.39
N GLU A 650 -16.98 -23.62 -63.16
CA GLU A 650 -17.97 -23.63 -62.08
C GLU A 650 -19.25 -22.87 -62.43
N LYS A 651 -19.12 -21.66 -62.96
CA LYS A 651 -20.28 -20.89 -63.44
C LYS A 651 -21.08 -21.59 -64.54
N LYS A 652 -20.39 -22.38 -65.37
CA LYS A 652 -21.05 -23.16 -66.44
C LYS A 652 -21.81 -24.35 -65.81
N ARG A 653 -21.21 -25.06 -64.89
CA ARG A 653 -21.86 -26.13 -64.11
C ARG A 653 -23.05 -25.64 -63.32
N GLU A 654 -22.94 -24.48 -62.65
CA GLU A 654 -24.04 -23.87 -61.88
C GLU A 654 -25.22 -23.50 -62.79
N LYS A 655 -24.93 -22.96 -63.99
CA LYS A 655 -25.97 -22.68 -65.00
C LYS A 655 -26.67 -23.95 -65.53
N GLU A 656 -25.93 -25.03 -65.67
CA GLU A 656 -26.49 -26.32 -66.12
C GLU A 656 -27.34 -26.93 -64.99
N LEU A 657 -26.91 -26.88 -63.76
CA LEU A 657 -27.67 -27.33 -62.59
C LEU A 657 -28.99 -26.52 -62.46
N ARG A 658 -28.93 -25.21 -62.57
CA ARG A 658 -30.16 -24.38 -62.55
C ARG A 658 -31.12 -24.67 -63.74
N LYS A 659 -30.61 -25.04 -64.90
CA LYS A 659 -31.43 -25.49 -66.03
C LYS A 659 -32.09 -26.83 -65.76
N ALA A 660 -31.36 -27.75 -65.13
CA ALA A 660 -31.86 -29.08 -64.79
C ALA A 660 -32.94 -28.99 -63.65
N GLU A 661 -32.70 -28.17 -62.65
CA GLU A 661 -33.70 -27.88 -61.60
C GLU A 661 -34.98 -27.30 -62.14
N LYS A 662 -34.89 -26.27 -63.03
CA LYS A 662 -36.06 -25.70 -63.67
C LYS A 662 -36.81 -26.72 -64.56
N LYS A 663 -36.10 -27.68 -65.13
CA LYS A 663 -36.73 -28.74 -65.94
C LYS A 663 -37.49 -29.74 -65.04
N ARG A 664 -36.85 -30.14 -63.93
CA ARG A 664 -37.50 -30.97 -62.89
C ARG A 664 -38.71 -30.30 -62.24
N GLU A 665 -38.62 -29.00 -61.94
CA GLU A 665 -39.76 -28.25 -61.40
C GLU A 665 -40.94 -28.16 -62.36
N LYS A 666 -40.62 -27.99 -63.66
CA LYS A 666 -41.69 -28.05 -64.72
C LYS A 666 -42.30 -29.43 -64.87
N GLU A 667 -41.55 -30.49 -64.74
CA GLU A 667 -42.06 -31.88 -64.79
C GLU A 667 -42.90 -32.19 -63.54
N LEU A 668 -42.50 -31.79 -62.36
CA LEU A 668 -43.27 -31.89 -61.12
C LEU A 668 -44.62 -31.12 -61.21
N ARG A 669 -44.60 -29.90 -61.69
CA ARG A 669 -45.86 -29.14 -61.93
C ARG A 669 -46.80 -29.77 -62.98
N LYS A 670 -46.23 -30.44 -63.98
CA LYS A 670 -47.04 -31.21 -64.93
C LYS A 670 -47.66 -32.45 -64.28
N ALA A 671 -46.86 -33.16 -63.46
CA ALA A 671 -47.34 -34.35 -62.75
C ALA A 671 -48.40 -33.98 -61.68
N GLU A 672 -48.25 -32.86 -60.97
CA GLU A 672 -49.29 -32.32 -60.04
C GLU A 672 -50.58 -31.99 -60.77
N LYS A 673 -50.48 -31.28 -61.90
CA LYS A 673 -51.69 -31.00 -62.73
C LYS A 673 -52.35 -32.21 -63.30
N GLN A 674 -51.63 -33.29 -63.57
CA GLN A 674 -52.20 -34.56 -64.00
C GLN A 674 -52.87 -35.32 -62.81
N ARG A 675 -52.26 -35.26 -61.59
CA ARG A 675 -52.89 -35.79 -60.37
C ARG A 675 -54.17 -35.00 -59.99
N GLU A 676 -54.16 -33.69 -60.08
CA GLU A 676 -55.37 -32.90 -59.84
C GLU A 676 -56.49 -33.20 -60.85
N LYS A 677 -56.15 -33.50 -62.11
CA LYS A 677 -57.12 -33.90 -63.12
C LYS A 677 -57.64 -35.34 -62.90
N GLN A 678 -56.87 -36.22 -62.27
CA GLN A 678 -57.34 -37.56 -61.91
C GLN A 678 -58.24 -37.55 -60.67
N ILE A 679 -57.95 -36.71 -59.69
CA ILE A 679 -58.77 -36.52 -58.50
C ILE A 679 -60.10 -35.84 -58.81
N LYS A 680 -60.19 -35.01 -59.85
CA LYS A 680 -61.46 -34.43 -60.32
C LYS A 680 -62.29 -35.36 -61.19
N LYS A 681 -61.79 -36.54 -61.53
CA LYS A 681 -62.53 -37.57 -62.30
C LYS A 681 -62.99 -38.75 -61.44
N GLN A 682 -62.63 -38.80 -60.19
CA GLN A 682 -63.25 -39.61 -59.12
C GLN A 682 -64.25 -38.70 -58.33
#